data_ccdb42b440638158a16c1c993a3ec5b8
#
_entry.id   ccdb42b440638158a16c1c993a3ec5b8
#
_cell.length_a   1.000
_cell.length_b   1.000
_cell.length_c   1.000
_cell.angle_alpha   90.00
_cell.angle_beta   90.00
_cell.angle_gamma   90.00
#
_symmetry.space_group_name_H-M   'P 1'
#
loop_
_entity.id
_entity.type
_entity.pdbx_description
1 polymer ?
#
loop_
_entity_poly.entity_id
_entity_poly.type
_entity_poly.pdbx_seq_one_letter_code
_entity_poly.pdbx_strand_id
1 'polypeptide(L)'
;MLTSKEIRRTFLQYFESKGHDIVPSAPVVNKDDPTLMFINAGMNPFKDFFLGNATPKNARIADTQKCLRVSGKHNDLDEVGHDTYHHTLFEMLGNWSIGDYFKEDAIGWAWDLLTNVYGLEKERLYVTVFEGDTNDGLPRDEEAAELWNKYVPSDRVLNGSKADNFWEMGEVGPCGPCSEIHIDLRSDDERKKISGASLVNQDHPQVVEIWNLVFMQFNRRANGDLENLPAQHIDTGMGFERLCMALQGKQSNYDTDVFTPLISKISALSGFEYGYSEGTDIAQRVIADHVRAVAFAIADGQLPASSGAGYVIRRILRRAIRYGYSYLNLKSPFMHQLVATLEDEMGEFFPELSAQQALVEKVIEEEEQSFLKTLSQGLGKLEDFLSTNNPVLDGKRAFELYDTYGFPIDLTALIMRENSRKVDMDSFSEEMSNQKQRSRAATKLSTQDWIELEEDDKEEFIGYDYTEADVRITRYRKVSTKKKEFYQLVFSMTPFYPEGGGQVGDTGTLMQENQIITISDTKKENGVIVHFSDTLPTDLGGTWKAKVNVNDRSATAKNHSATHLMHEVLREVLGNHVEQKGSLVRPSDLRFDFSHFQKVSQEELDQIEAIVNERIQANYALDEYRNIPISEAKKMGAMALFGEKYGDTVRAIKFGSSIELCGGIHVPATGSIGLFKFISEEQ
;
A
#
# COMPACT_ATOMS: atom_id res chain seq x y z
N MET A 1 9.83 36.72 6.57
CA MET A 1 9.16 35.47 6.96
C MET A 1 9.56 34.44 5.92
N LEU A 2 10.11 33.30 6.32
CA LEU A 2 10.51 32.25 5.39
C LEU A 2 9.29 31.54 4.82
N THR A 3 9.30 31.26 3.53
CA THR A 3 8.28 30.41 2.88
C THR A 3 8.56 28.93 3.14
N SER A 4 7.55 28.08 3.01
CA SER A 4 7.69 26.61 3.10
C SER A 4 8.75 26.07 2.14
N LYS A 5 8.83 26.59 0.91
CA LYS A 5 9.86 26.23 -0.08
C LYS A 5 11.26 26.61 0.39
N GLU A 6 11.45 27.81 1.00
CA GLU A 6 12.72 28.23 1.56
C GLU A 6 13.12 27.40 2.78
N ILE A 7 12.17 27.09 3.68
CA ILE A 7 12.39 26.27 4.87
C ILE A 7 12.91 24.88 4.44
N ARG A 8 12.24 24.22 3.51
CA ARG A 8 12.63 22.90 3.01
C ARG A 8 14.03 22.95 2.35
N ARG A 9 14.25 23.94 1.49
CA ARG A 9 15.57 24.11 0.82
C ARG A 9 16.70 24.37 1.82
N THR A 10 16.46 25.19 2.85
CA THR A 10 17.44 25.48 3.90
C THR A 10 17.83 24.22 4.67
N PHE A 11 16.88 23.35 5.04
CA PHE A 11 17.16 22.08 5.70
C PHE A 11 18.07 21.19 4.85
N LEU A 12 17.69 20.97 3.60
CA LEU A 12 18.46 20.11 2.69
C LEU A 12 19.88 20.65 2.47
N GLN A 13 20.03 21.95 2.19
CA GLN A 13 21.34 22.59 2.01
C GLN A 13 22.20 22.55 3.29
N TYR A 14 21.59 22.68 4.46
CA TYR A 14 22.33 22.57 5.73
C TYR A 14 22.94 21.17 5.87
N PHE A 15 22.18 20.11 5.68
CA PHE A 15 22.70 18.75 5.80
C PHE A 15 23.61 18.34 4.63
N GLU A 16 23.38 18.84 3.43
CA GLU A 16 24.36 18.72 2.32
C GLU A 16 25.70 19.31 2.72
N SER A 17 25.74 20.48 3.39
CA SER A 17 26.98 21.10 3.89
C SER A 17 27.68 20.28 4.98
N LYS A 18 26.95 19.36 5.65
CA LYS A 18 27.50 18.41 6.64
C LYS A 18 27.90 17.07 6.00
N GLY A 19 27.88 16.99 4.66
CA GLY A 19 28.31 15.81 3.89
C GLY A 19 27.22 14.72 3.71
N HIS A 20 25.94 15.07 3.85
CA HIS A 20 24.85 14.15 3.56
C HIS A 20 24.53 14.13 2.06
N ASP A 21 24.27 12.94 1.52
CA ASP A 21 23.65 12.79 0.21
C ASP A 21 22.16 13.14 0.32
N ILE A 22 21.69 14.08 -0.51
CA ILE A 22 20.28 14.42 -0.60
C ILE A 22 19.62 13.42 -1.55
N VAL A 23 18.65 12.68 -1.04
CA VAL A 23 17.93 11.65 -1.80
C VAL A 23 16.46 12.05 -2.02
N PRO A 24 15.82 11.59 -3.11
CA PRO A 24 14.39 11.86 -3.32
C PRO A 24 13.53 11.11 -2.31
N SER A 25 12.35 11.69 -2.00
CA SER A 25 11.32 11.01 -1.20
C SER A 25 10.92 9.67 -1.81
N ALA A 26 10.86 8.64 -1.00
CA ALA A 26 10.28 7.36 -1.41
C ALA A 26 8.76 7.50 -1.65
N PRO A 27 8.15 6.62 -2.47
CA PRO A 27 6.70 6.53 -2.61
C PRO A 27 6.01 6.29 -1.28
N VAL A 28 4.84 6.93 -1.05
CA VAL A 28 4.09 6.79 0.22
C VAL A 28 3.55 5.37 0.44
N VAL A 29 3.35 4.60 -0.64
CA VAL A 29 2.89 3.20 -0.57
C VAL A 29 4.08 2.28 -0.72
N ASN A 30 4.36 1.49 0.31
CA ASN A 30 5.44 0.51 0.28
C ASN A 30 4.96 -0.79 -0.36
N LYS A 31 5.43 -1.07 -1.57
CA LYS A 31 5.09 -2.30 -2.32
C LYS A 31 6.00 -3.48 -1.97
N ASP A 32 7.17 -3.23 -1.39
CA ASP A 32 8.22 -4.24 -1.19
C ASP A 32 8.32 -4.76 0.25
N ASP A 33 7.68 -4.09 1.24
CA ASP A 33 7.64 -4.54 2.64
C ASP A 33 6.21 -4.94 3.05
N PRO A 34 5.92 -6.24 3.24
CA PRO A 34 4.59 -6.71 3.63
C PRO A 34 4.21 -6.34 5.07
N THR A 35 5.14 -5.84 5.87
CA THR A 35 4.90 -5.43 7.26
C THR A 35 4.42 -3.99 7.37
N LEU A 36 4.56 -3.18 6.30
CA LEU A 36 4.27 -1.76 6.30
C LEU A 36 3.49 -1.36 5.04
N MET A 37 2.22 -1.02 5.20
CA MET A 37 1.35 -0.63 4.08
C MET A 37 1.72 0.74 3.50
N PHE A 38 2.07 1.69 4.36
CA PHE A 38 2.45 3.06 4.01
C PHE A 38 3.75 3.47 4.71
N ILE A 39 4.52 4.33 4.08
CA ILE A 39 5.64 4.99 4.73
C ILE A 39 5.07 5.93 5.81
N ASN A 40 5.32 5.65 7.07
CA ASN A 40 4.83 6.40 8.22
C ASN A 40 5.92 7.15 9.00
N ALA A 41 7.19 6.94 8.63
CA ALA A 41 8.36 7.59 9.18
C ALA A 41 9.47 7.69 8.14
N GLY A 42 10.31 8.70 8.24
CA GLY A 42 11.39 8.97 7.29
C GLY A 42 12.42 7.84 7.16
N MET A 43 12.62 7.05 8.21
CA MET A 43 13.58 5.94 8.22
C MET A 43 13.12 4.69 7.48
N ASN A 44 11.82 4.55 7.19
CA ASN A 44 11.30 3.29 6.62
C ASN A 44 12.00 2.84 5.34
N PRO A 45 12.36 3.73 4.39
CA PRO A 45 13.11 3.36 3.19
C PRO A 45 14.53 2.84 3.48
N PHE A 46 15.08 3.16 4.65
CA PHE A 46 16.47 2.87 5.03
C PHE A 46 16.60 1.72 6.05
N LYS A 47 15.50 1.04 6.37
CA LYS A 47 15.42 -0.05 7.36
C LYS A 47 16.53 -1.09 7.22
N ASP A 48 16.83 -1.53 5.98
CA ASP A 48 17.84 -2.56 5.72
C ASP A 48 19.27 -2.07 6.00
N PHE A 49 19.53 -0.77 5.91
CA PHE A 49 20.82 -0.19 6.28
C PHE A 49 21.01 -0.23 7.80
N PHE A 50 19.98 0.10 8.59
CA PHE A 50 20.01 0.03 10.05
C PHE A 50 20.22 -1.40 10.56
N LEU A 51 19.60 -2.39 9.91
CA LEU A 51 19.73 -3.80 10.25
C LEU A 51 21.05 -4.42 9.75
N GLY A 52 21.84 -3.71 8.95
CA GLY A 52 23.06 -4.24 8.33
C GLY A 52 22.82 -5.22 7.18
N ASN A 53 21.58 -5.32 6.67
CA ASN A 53 21.23 -6.18 5.54
C ASN A 53 21.69 -5.61 4.20
N ALA A 54 21.91 -4.29 4.14
CA ALA A 54 22.43 -3.58 2.97
C ALA A 54 23.42 -2.50 3.38
N THR A 55 24.28 -2.09 2.45
CA THR A 55 25.26 -1.01 2.64
C THR A 55 24.84 0.20 1.83
N PRO A 56 24.64 1.39 2.42
CA PRO A 56 24.34 2.60 1.67
C PRO A 56 25.54 3.08 0.86
N LYS A 57 25.26 3.86 -0.19
CA LYS A 57 26.32 4.49 -1.00
C LYS A 57 27.09 5.54 -0.19
N ASN A 58 26.39 6.29 0.65
CA ASN A 58 26.94 7.23 1.62
C ASN A 58 26.31 6.92 2.99
N ALA A 59 27.11 6.94 4.05
CA ALA A 59 26.63 6.71 5.43
C ALA A 59 25.78 7.88 5.99
N ARG A 60 25.80 9.03 5.32
CA ARG A 60 25.03 10.23 5.67
C ARG A 60 23.99 10.50 4.59
N ILE A 61 22.72 10.47 4.96
CA ILE A 61 21.59 10.67 4.05
C ILE A 61 20.68 11.74 4.64
N ALA A 62 20.07 12.58 3.79
CA ALA A 62 19.00 13.49 4.19
C ALA A 62 17.97 13.64 3.08
N ASP A 63 16.70 13.84 3.47
CA ASP A 63 15.62 14.13 2.55
C ASP A 63 14.46 14.90 3.19
N THR A 64 13.40 15.12 2.40
CA THR A 64 12.06 15.43 2.86
C THR A 64 11.15 14.27 2.45
N GLN A 65 10.82 13.41 3.41
CA GLN A 65 10.03 12.19 3.15
C GLN A 65 8.54 12.43 3.33
N LYS A 66 7.77 12.10 2.31
CA LYS A 66 6.30 12.01 2.42
C LYS A 66 5.92 10.86 3.35
N CYS A 67 5.16 11.15 4.39
CA CYS A 67 4.68 10.17 5.37
C CYS A 67 3.15 10.16 5.41
N LEU A 68 2.56 8.96 5.53
CA LEU A 68 1.12 8.76 5.59
C LEU A 68 0.73 7.99 6.86
N ARG A 69 -0.02 8.63 7.78
CA ARG A 69 -0.49 8.07 9.05
C ARG A 69 -2.01 7.95 9.08
N VAL A 70 -2.53 6.85 8.55
CA VAL A 70 -3.99 6.63 8.35
C VAL A 70 -4.44 5.22 8.71
N SER A 71 -3.55 4.43 9.33
CA SER A 71 -3.86 3.05 9.73
C SER A 71 -2.87 2.50 10.78
N GLY A 72 -3.27 1.46 11.50
CA GLY A 72 -2.42 0.78 12.47
C GLY A 72 -2.20 1.56 13.76
N LYS A 73 -0.98 1.47 14.32
CA LYS A 73 -0.57 2.14 15.57
C LYS A 73 -0.57 3.68 15.43
N HIS A 74 -0.28 4.17 14.23
CA HIS A 74 -0.24 5.59 13.89
C HIS A 74 -1.41 5.90 12.95
N ASN A 75 -2.53 6.36 13.50
CA ASN A 75 -3.74 6.69 12.76
C ASN A 75 -4.30 8.03 13.24
N ASP A 76 -3.97 9.09 12.53
CA ASP A 76 -4.34 10.47 12.87
C ASP A 76 -5.62 10.93 12.15
N LEU A 77 -6.32 10.02 11.44
CA LEU A 77 -7.43 10.37 10.54
C LEU A 77 -8.60 11.08 11.26
N ASP A 78 -8.88 10.70 12.50
CA ASP A 78 -10.01 11.24 13.24
C ASP A 78 -9.73 12.67 13.78
N GLU A 79 -8.46 12.98 14.10
CA GLU A 79 -8.00 14.28 14.61
C GLU A 79 -7.86 15.35 13.50
N VAL A 80 -7.58 14.89 12.27
CA VAL A 80 -7.35 15.79 11.12
C VAL A 80 -8.51 16.74 10.87
N GLY A 81 -8.18 18.04 10.88
CA GLY A 81 -9.11 19.16 10.72
C GLY A 81 -9.76 19.62 12.01
N HIS A 82 -9.81 18.79 13.05
CA HIS A 82 -10.37 19.13 14.37
C HIS A 82 -9.33 19.78 15.27
N ASP A 83 -8.08 19.36 15.20
CA ASP A 83 -6.98 20.03 15.87
C ASP A 83 -6.16 20.90 14.90
N THR A 84 -4.99 21.38 15.35
CA THR A 84 -4.19 22.38 14.65
C THR A 84 -2.92 21.82 14.00
N TYR A 85 -2.57 20.53 14.20
CA TYR A 85 -1.25 20.01 13.86
C TYR A 85 -1.19 18.54 13.40
N HIS A 86 -2.28 17.75 13.44
CA HIS A 86 -2.32 16.40 12.87
C HIS A 86 -2.73 16.39 11.40
N HIS A 87 -2.10 15.53 10.64
CA HIS A 87 -2.30 15.39 9.21
C HIS A 87 -2.34 13.92 8.78
N THR A 88 -3.11 13.61 7.72
CA THR A 88 -3.04 12.28 7.09
C THR A 88 -1.72 12.11 6.33
N LEU A 89 -1.36 13.12 5.54
CA LEU A 89 -0.06 13.22 4.89
C LEU A 89 0.71 14.41 5.45
N PHE A 90 1.95 14.17 5.85
CA PHE A 90 2.88 15.20 6.29
C PHE A 90 4.28 14.95 5.73
N GLU A 91 5.11 15.98 5.72
CA GLU A 91 6.50 15.84 5.36
C GLU A 91 7.35 15.69 6.62
N MET A 92 8.24 14.70 6.60
CA MET A 92 9.25 14.51 7.62
C MET A 92 10.61 14.90 7.03
N LEU A 93 11.15 16.01 7.49
CA LEU A 93 12.53 16.38 7.19
C LEU A 93 13.44 15.50 8.02
N GLY A 94 14.24 14.66 7.36
CA GLY A 94 15.07 13.66 8.01
C GLY A 94 16.55 13.77 7.67
N ASN A 95 17.38 13.45 8.66
CA ASN A 95 18.79 13.19 8.45
C ASN A 95 19.21 11.92 9.19
N TRP A 96 19.98 11.08 8.49
CA TRP A 96 20.35 9.75 8.95
C TRP A 96 21.87 9.58 8.95
N SER A 97 22.35 8.87 10.00
CA SER A 97 23.74 8.40 10.09
C SER A 97 23.74 6.87 10.17
N ILE A 98 24.34 6.23 9.21
CA ILE A 98 24.43 4.76 9.17
C ILE A 98 25.83 4.35 9.68
N GLY A 99 25.99 4.38 11.03
CA GLY A 99 27.24 4.00 11.68
C GLY A 99 28.39 5.00 11.51
N ASP A 100 28.10 6.27 11.25
CA ASP A 100 29.10 7.31 11.06
C ASP A 100 29.16 8.29 12.27
N TYR A 101 28.21 9.25 12.38
CA TYR A 101 28.12 10.14 13.55
C TYR A 101 27.02 9.68 14.50
N PHE A 102 27.05 10.19 15.75
CA PHE A 102 26.06 9.83 16.76
C PHE A 102 25.56 11.06 17.53
N LYS A 103 25.18 10.94 18.80
CA LYS A 103 24.47 11.94 19.60
C LYS A 103 25.09 13.34 19.60
N GLU A 104 26.41 13.46 19.74
CA GLU A 104 27.08 14.76 19.88
C GLU A 104 26.87 15.63 18.63
N ASP A 105 27.14 15.07 17.44
CA ASP A 105 26.94 15.79 16.18
C ASP A 105 25.45 16.04 15.92
N ALA A 106 24.58 15.02 16.12
CA ALA A 106 23.15 15.14 15.87
C ALA A 106 22.51 16.27 16.72
N ILE A 107 22.79 16.28 18.01
CA ILE A 107 22.31 17.32 18.95
C ILE A 107 22.88 18.69 18.60
N GLY A 108 24.20 18.75 18.32
CA GLY A 108 24.85 19.99 17.96
C GLY A 108 24.31 20.61 16.67
N TRP A 109 24.09 19.80 15.63
CA TRP A 109 23.54 20.28 14.37
C TRP A 109 22.07 20.63 14.45
N ALA A 110 21.27 19.88 15.21
CA ALA A 110 19.88 20.21 15.42
C ALA A 110 19.73 21.58 16.12
N TRP A 111 20.51 21.82 17.17
CA TRP A 111 20.49 23.09 17.88
C TRP A 111 20.97 24.25 17.00
N ASP A 112 22.07 24.07 16.27
CA ASP A 112 22.63 25.07 15.36
C ASP A 112 21.63 25.45 14.26
N LEU A 113 21.00 24.45 13.63
CA LEU A 113 20.01 24.67 12.57
C LEU A 113 18.79 25.47 13.09
N LEU A 114 18.22 25.06 14.22
CA LEU A 114 17.03 25.71 14.75
C LEU A 114 17.29 27.13 15.26
N THR A 115 18.42 27.35 15.95
CA THR A 115 18.67 28.62 16.65
C THR A 115 19.50 29.62 15.87
N ASN A 116 20.52 29.18 15.13
CA ASN A 116 21.41 30.07 14.39
C ASN A 116 20.99 30.21 12.91
N VAL A 117 20.52 29.15 12.26
CA VAL A 117 20.12 29.20 10.84
C VAL A 117 18.68 29.66 10.69
N TYR A 118 17.71 29.01 11.38
CA TYR A 118 16.32 29.39 11.34
C TYR A 118 15.97 30.55 12.28
N GLY A 119 16.78 30.80 13.31
CA GLY A 119 16.62 31.94 14.21
C GLY A 119 15.48 31.79 15.23
N LEU A 120 15.10 30.56 15.59
CA LEU A 120 14.13 30.36 16.66
C LEU A 120 14.67 30.84 18.01
N GLU A 121 13.80 31.46 18.81
CA GLU A 121 14.14 31.97 20.14
C GLU A 121 14.48 30.79 21.07
N LYS A 122 15.72 30.78 21.59
CA LYS A 122 16.24 29.72 22.47
C LYS A 122 15.38 29.54 23.74
N GLU A 123 14.77 30.61 24.22
CA GLU A 123 13.94 30.63 25.44
C GLU A 123 12.58 29.95 25.22
N ARG A 124 12.21 29.68 23.97
CA ARG A 124 10.97 28.98 23.63
C ARG A 124 11.16 27.47 23.42
N LEU A 125 12.42 27.02 23.41
CA LEU A 125 12.75 25.62 23.14
C LEU A 125 12.94 24.83 24.44
N TYR A 126 12.34 23.65 24.48
CA TYR A 126 12.49 22.63 25.51
C TYR A 126 12.95 21.34 24.85
N VAL A 127 13.71 20.53 25.57
CA VAL A 127 14.16 19.23 25.08
C VAL A 127 13.80 18.14 26.08
N THR A 128 13.49 16.96 25.56
CA THR A 128 13.26 15.77 26.38
C THR A 128 14.39 14.78 26.20
N VAL A 129 14.65 13.96 27.21
CA VAL A 129 15.54 12.82 27.15
C VAL A 129 14.85 11.60 27.75
N PHE A 130 15.16 10.41 27.25
CA PHE A 130 14.59 9.17 27.74
C PHE A 130 14.88 8.97 29.23
N GLU A 131 13.85 8.79 30.05
CA GLU A 131 13.98 8.63 31.51
C GLU A 131 14.40 7.22 31.97
N GLY A 132 14.44 6.26 31.01
CA GLY A 132 14.68 4.85 31.29
C GLY A 132 13.40 4.03 31.34
N ASP A 133 13.55 2.71 31.28
CA ASP A 133 12.45 1.74 31.44
C ASP A 133 12.93 0.49 32.18
N THR A 134 12.29 0.19 33.29
CA THR A 134 12.67 -0.94 34.14
C THR A 134 12.31 -2.30 33.53
N ASN A 135 11.28 -2.36 32.67
CA ASN A 135 10.85 -3.60 32.04
C ASN A 135 11.85 -4.03 30.96
N ASP A 136 12.38 -3.07 30.20
CA ASP A 136 13.44 -3.31 29.21
C ASP A 136 14.84 -3.28 29.84
N GLY A 137 14.96 -2.98 31.14
CA GLY A 137 16.25 -2.88 31.84
C GLY A 137 17.12 -1.71 31.36
N LEU A 138 16.53 -0.69 30.79
CA LEU A 138 17.24 0.46 30.25
C LEU A 138 17.32 1.62 31.26
N PRO A 139 18.52 2.20 31.49
CA PRO A 139 18.69 3.38 32.32
C PRO A 139 18.24 4.66 31.58
N ARG A 140 18.17 5.76 32.33
CA ARG A 140 18.03 7.12 31.77
C ARG A 140 19.18 7.42 30.81
N ASP A 141 18.89 8.16 29.72
CA ASP A 141 19.92 8.60 28.77
C ASP A 141 20.69 9.82 29.29
N GLU A 142 21.64 9.56 30.21
CA GLU A 142 22.47 10.59 30.81
C GLU A 142 23.38 11.27 29.78
N GLU A 143 23.88 10.54 28.78
CA GLU A 143 24.74 11.09 27.72
C GLU A 143 23.99 12.16 26.93
N ALA A 144 22.74 11.90 26.50
CA ALA A 144 21.95 12.91 25.82
C ALA A 144 21.67 14.14 26.70
N ALA A 145 21.39 13.91 28.01
CA ALA A 145 21.16 15.00 28.95
C ALA A 145 22.41 15.91 29.13
N GLU A 146 23.58 15.28 29.27
CA GLU A 146 24.86 16.03 29.36
C GLU A 146 25.17 16.81 28.09
N LEU A 147 24.92 16.24 26.92
CA LEU A 147 25.10 16.92 25.63
C LEU A 147 24.17 18.11 25.48
N TRP A 148 22.89 17.96 25.81
CA TRP A 148 21.93 19.05 25.78
C TRP A 148 22.25 20.18 26.75
N ASN A 149 22.77 19.87 27.93
CA ASN A 149 23.17 20.88 28.92
C ASN A 149 24.32 21.82 28.43
N LYS A 150 24.99 21.48 27.33
CA LYS A 150 25.93 22.39 26.63
C LYS A 150 25.18 23.57 25.97
N TYR A 151 23.91 23.41 25.62
CA TYR A 151 23.11 24.35 24.82
C TYR A 151 21.89 24.90 25.55
N VAL A 152 21.24 24.08 26.40
CA VAL A 152 19.97 24.36 27.04
C VAL A 152 20.14 24.33 28.56
N PRO A 153 19.64 25.31 29.32
CA PRO A 153 19.62 25.24 30.79
C PRO A 153 18.93 23.98 31.29
N SER A 154 19.42 23.42 32.39
CA SER A 154 18.97 22.10 32.91
C SER A 154 17.50 22.05 33.30
N ASP A 155 16.87 23.16 33.62
CA ASP A 155 15.44 23.28 33.90
C ASP A 155 14.55 23.17 32.63
N ARG A 156 15.16 23.14 31.46
CA ARG A 156 14.49 22.90 30.16
C ARG A 156 14.94 21.61 29.48
N VAL A 157 15.76 20.79 30.16
CA VAL A 157 16.09 19.40 29.75
C VAL A 157 15.22 18.48 30.61
N LEU A 158 14.13 17.99 30.03
CA LEU A 158 13.07 17.28 30.72
C LEU A 158 13.20 15.77 30.53
N ASN A 159 12.66 14.99 31.46
CA ASN A 159 12.56 13.54 31.30
C ASN A 159 11.29 13.20 30.52
N GLY A 160 11.40 12.29 29.57
CA GLY A 160 10.26 11.74 28.85
C GLY A 160 10.14 10.24 29.05
N SER A 161 8.91 9.79 29.07
CA SER A 161 8.58 8.39 29.30
C SER A 161 8.99 7.50 28.11
N LYS A 162 8.92 6.17 28.25
CA LYS A 162 9.12 5.25 27.15
C LYS A 162 8.13 5.51 26.00
N ALA A 163 6.90 5.92 26.30
CA ALA A 163 5.89 6.20 25.30
C ALA A 163 6.30 7.35 24.37
N ASP A 164 6.99 8.37 24.92
CA ASP A 164 7.38 9.59 24.21
C ASP A 164 8.84 9.48 23.70
N ASN A 165 9.76 9.02 24.54
CA ASN A 165 11.20 9.09 24.30
C ASN A 165 11.90 7.74 24.04
N PHE A 166 11.16 6.70 23.62
CA PHE A 166 11.75 5.46 23.09
C PHE A 166 11.03 5.07 21.80
N TRP A 167 11.67 5.34 20.68
CA TRP A 167 11.07 5.09 19.38
C TRP A 167 11.22 3.64 18.95
N GLU A 168 10.13 3.05 18.45
CA GLU A 168 10.07 1.71 17.89
C GLU A 168 9.38 1.73 16.53
N MET A 169 9.99 1.11 15.52
CA MET A 169 9.43 1.03 14.17
C MET A 169 8.06 0.32 14.15
N GLY A 170 7.91 -0.68 15.02
CA GLY A 170 6.70 -1.51 15.17
C GLY A 170 6.86 -2.47 16.35
N GLU A 171 6.18 -3.61 16.31
CA GLU A 171 6.34 -4.66 17.33
C GLU A 171 7.72 -5.33 17.27
N VAL A 172 8.38 -5.28 16.12
CA VAL A 172 9.73 -5.79 15.87
C VAL A 172 10.50 -4.84 14.96
N GLY A 173 11.82 -4.81 15.09
CA GLY A 173 12.70 -4.00 14.24
C GLY A 173 13.60 -3.04 14.99
N PRO A 174 14.31 -2.15 14.27
CA PRO A 174 15.20 -1.15 14.85
C PRO A 174 14.47 -0.26 15.85
N CYS A 175 15.12 0.07 16.96
CA CYS A 175 14.57 0.92 18.01
C CYS A 175 15.69 1.57 18.85
N GLY A 176 15.33 2.57 19.63
CA GLY A 176 16.28 3.22 20.54
C GLY A 176 15.67 4.39 21.29
N PRO A 177 16.38 4.87 22.36
CA PRO A 177 15.98 6.07 23.05
C PRO A 177 16.03 7.27 22.11
N CYS A 178 15.17 8.25 22.35
CA CYS A 178 15.16 9.46 21.56
C CYS A 178 15.10 10.72 22.42
N SER A 179 15.37 11.83 21.77
CA SER A 179 15.32 13.17 22.37
C SER A 179 14.49 14.07 21.47
N GLU A 180 13.43 14.63 22.02
CA GLU A 180 12.52 15.52 21.29
C GLU A 180 12.87 16.97 21.55
N ILE A 181 12.65 17.81 20.54
CA ILE A 181 12.74 19.27 20.67
C ILE A 181 11.34 19.83 20.51
N HIS A 182 10.89 20.54 21.54
CA HIS A 182 9.58 21.18 21.62
C HIS A 182 9.72 22.70 21.55
N ILE A 183 8.72 23.35 20.97
CA ILE A 183 8.63 24.82 20.96
C ILE A 183 7.35 25.31 21.65
N ASP A 184 7.48 26.35 22.46
CA ASP A 184 6.36 27.05 23.10
C ASP A 184 5.96 28.28 22.28
N LEU A 185 4.89 28.16 21.53
CA LEU A 185 4.34 29.17 20.63
C LEU A 185 3.39 30.14 21.31
N ARG A 186 3.11 29.97 22.61
CA ARG A 186 2.23 30.82 23.37
C ARG A 186 2.77 32.25 23.48
N SER A 187 1.88 33.19 23.78
CA SER A 187 2.25 34.55 24.06
C SER A 187 3.16 34.65 25.31
N ASP A 188 3.98 35.68 25.39
CA ASP A 188 4.88 35.89 26.55
C ASP A 188 4.11 36.04 27.86
N ASP A 189 2.89 36.57 27.83
CA ASP A 189 2.07 36.73 29.03
C ASP A 189 1.50 35.39 29.52
N GLU A 190 1.20 34.45 28.63
CA GLU A 190 0.81 33.07 28.97
C GLU A 190 2.00 32.29 29.52
N ARG A 191 3.16 32.43 28.90
CA ARG A 191 4.42 31.77 29.31
C ARG A 191 4.85 32.22 30.72
N LYS A 192 4.63 33.49 31.10
CA LYS A 192 4.89 33.99 32.46
C LYS A 192 3.97 33.38 33.51
N LYS A 193 2.73 32.99 33.12
CA LYS A 193 1.75 32.41 34.05
C LYS A 193 1.99 30.93 34.30
N ILE A 194 2.29 30.21 33.25
CA ILE A 194 2.51 28.74 33.28
C ILE A 194 3.77 28.44 32.48
N SER A 195 4.74 27.80 33.12
CA SER A 195 5.98 27.36 32.43
C SER A 195 5.68 26.41 31.31
N GLY A 196 6.32 26.58 30.15
CA GLY A 196 6.24 25.64 29.04
C GLY A 196 6.73 24.23 29.39
N ALA A 197 7.69 24.11 30.31
CA ALA A 197 8.18 22.83 30.81
C ALA A 197 7.07 21.92 31.37
N SER A 198 6.03 22.48 31.97
CA SER A 198 4.91 21.71 32.53
C SER A 198 3.88 21.30 31.48
N LEU A 199 4.02 21.76 30.24
CA LEU A 199 3.09 21.51 29.13
C LEU A 199 3.69 20.64 28.02
N VAL A 200 4.99 20.34 28.10
CA VAL A 200 5.65 19.40 27.20
C VAL A 200 5.03 18.02 27.38
N ASN A 201 4.67 17.35 26.28
CA ASN A 201 3.99 16.04 26.24
C ASN A 201 2.66 16.00 27.05
N GLN A 202 1.91 17.12 27.05
CA GLN A 202 0.60 17.24 27.68
C GLN A 202 -0.49 17.62 26.68
N ASP A 203 -0.34 17.28 25.41
CA ASP A 203 -1.29 17.57 24.31
C ASP A 203 -1.69 19.06 24.20
N HIS A 204 -0.79 19.96 24.59
CA HIS A 204 -1.07 21.38 24.50
C HIS A 204 -0.87 21.91 23.08
N PRO A 205 -1.90 22.53 22.43
CA PRO A 205 -1.86 22.86 21.00
C PRO A 205 -0.78 23.87 20.59
N GLN A 206 -0.17 24.56 21.55
CA GLN A 206 0.86 25.57 21.31
C GLN A 206 2.20 25.26 22.00
N VAL A 207 2.35 24.09 22.61
CA VAL A 207 3.64 23.57 23.11
C VAL A 207 3.86 22.24 22.43
N VAL A 208 4.45 22.30 21.24
CA VAL A 208 4.45 21.18 20.31
C VAL A 208 5.85 20.65 20.05
N GLU A 209 5.97 19.33 19.92
CA GLU A 209 7.15 18.70 19.39
C GLU A 209 7.34 19.10 17.92
N ILE A 210 8.55 19.55 17.57
CA ILE A 210 8.92 19.89 16.19
C ILE A 210 9.96 18.95 15.61
N TRP A 211 10.79 18.29 16.43
CA TRP A 211 11.86 17.42 15.98
C TRP A 211 12.12 16.29 16.95
N ASN A 212 12.17 15.05 16.46
CA ASN A 212 12.58 13.87 17.23
C ASN A 212 13.94 13.37 16.72
N LEU A 213 14.92 13.21 17.62
CA LEU A 213 16.25 12.67 17.35
C LEU A 213 16.34 11.28 17.98
N VAL A 214 16.27 10.24 17.15
CA VAL A 214 16.33 8.84 17.60
C VAL A 214 17.75 8.31 17.55
N PHE A 215 18.22 7.78 18.66
CA PHE A 215 19.52 7.17 18.84
C PHE A 215 19.38 5.65 18.70
N MET A 216 19.37 5.18 17.44
CA MET A 216 19.15 3.79 17.08
C MET A 216 20.32 2.91 17.57
N GLN A 217 20.04 2.05 18.55
CA GLN A 217 21.03 1.18 19.18
C GLN A 217 20.57 -0.29 19.26
N PHE A 218 19.26 -0.54 19.19
CA PHE A 218 18.68 -1.84 19.46
C PHE A 218 17.81 -2.33 18.30
N ASN A 219 17.59 -3.65 18.29
CA ASN A 219 16.61 -4.34 17.47
C ASN A 219 15.66 -5.11 18.39
N ARG A 220 14.36 -4.80 18.35
CA ARG A 220 13.31 -5.53 19.08
C ARG A 220 13.02 -6.83 18.37
N ARG A 221 13.19 -7.96 19.07
CA ARG A 221 12.89 -9.29 18.57
C ARG A 221 11.41 -9.65 18.80
N ALA A 222 10.89 -10.65 18.07
CA ALA A 222 9.52 -11.12 18.20
C ALA A 222 9.14 -11.67 19.60
N ASN A 223 10.13 -12.05 20.41
CA ASN A 223 9.94 -12.46 21.81
C ASN A 223 9.93 -11.27 22.80
N GLY A 224 10.10 -10.04 22.30
CA GLY A 224 10.13 -8.81 23.08
C GLY A 224 11.53 -8.38 23.55
N ASP A 225 12.57 -9.22 23.41
CA ASP A 225 13.92 -8.88 23.82
C ASP A 225 14.56 -7.79 22.95
N LEU A 226 15.44 -7.00 23.58
CA LEU A 226 16.29 -6.02 22.88
C LEU A 226 17.67 -6.62 22.61
N GLU A 227 18.10 -6.55 21.36
CA GLU A 227 19.43 -6.93 20.91
C GLU A 227 20.15 -5.70 20.34
N ASN A 228 21.43 -5.55 20.64
CA ASN A 228 22.20 -4.46 20.09
C ASN A 228 22.30 -4.55 18.55
N LEU A 229 22.14 -3.44 17.87
CA LEU A 229 22.44 -3.32 16.44
C LEU A 229 23.95 -3.46 16.18
N PRO A 230 24.38 -3.85 14.98
CA PRO A 230 25.79 -3.98 14.62
C PRO A 230 26.57 -2.67 14.77
N ALA A 231 25.91 -1.52 14.65
CA ALA A 231 26.45 -0.18 14.84
C ALA A 231 25.42 0.74 15.48
N GLN A 232 25.87 1.88 15.98
CA GLN A 232 25.00 2.98 16.43
C GLN A 232 24.66 3.87 15.25
N HIS A 233 23.37 4.25 15.15
CA HIS A 233 22.86 5.04 14.05
C HIS A 233 22.07 6.24 14.55
N ILE A 234 21.95 7.26 13.71
CA ILE A 234 21.03 8.37 13.91
C ILE A 234 19.88 8.26 12.94
N ASP A 235 18.67 8.37 13.47
CA ASP A 235 17.44 8.62 12.73
C ASP A 235 16.80 9.88 13.28
N THR A 236 16.49 10.86 12.44
CA THR A 236 15.78 12.03 12.91
C THR A 236 14.56 12.31 12.05
N GLY A 237 13.51 12.82 12.70
CA GLY A 237 12.28 13.21 12.03
C GLY A 237 11.79 14.56 12.54
N MET A 238 11.90 15.59 11.70
CA MET A 238 11.36 16.92 11.99
C MET A 238 10.06 17.11 11.22
N GLY A 239 8.98 17.43 11.93
CA GLY A 239 7.68 17.73 11.34
C GLY A 239 7.74 19.04 10.54
N PHE A 240 7.73 18.93 9.22
CA PHE A 240 7.87 20.09 8.33
C PHE A 240 6.78 21.11 8.53
N GLU A 241 5.51 20.69 8.59
CA GLU A 241 4.37 21.59 8.80
C GLU A 241 4.42 22.30 10.14
N ARG A 242 4.85 21.59 11.21
CA ARG A 242 5.05 22.16 12.55
C ARG A 242 6.21 23.16 12.56
N LEU A 243 7.30 22.87 11.85
CA LEU A 243 8.41 23.81 11.69
C LEU A 243 7.97 25.08 10.94
N CYS A 244 7.19 24.93 9.85
CA CYS A 244 6.61 26.07 9.14
C CYS A 244 5.73 26.92 10.05
N MET A 245 4.87 26.29 10.85
CA MET A 245 4.02 26.98 11.84
C MET A 245 4.86 27.82 12.80
N ALA A 246 5.93 27.24 13.35
CA ALA A 246 6.83 27.93 14.27
C ALA A 246 7.55 29.11 13.61
N LEU A 247 8.14 28.92 12.42
CA LEU A 247 8.92 29.95 11.73
C LEU A 247 8.06 31.06 11.13
N GLN A 248 6.81 30.77 10.80
CA GLN A 248 5.85 31.75 10.28
C GLN A 248 5.03 32.43 11.39
N GLY A 249 5.26 32.06 12.66
CA GLY A 249 4.57 32.66 13.82
C GLY A 249 3.06 32.40 13.80
N LYS A 250 2.65 31.21 13.34
CA LYS A 250 1.26 30.79 13.26
C LYS A 250 0.85 29.94 14.46
N GLN A 251 -0.45 29.80 14.69
CA GLN A 251 -1.03 29.02 15.79
C GLN A 251 -1.59 27.66 15.30
N SER A 252 -1.63 27.47 13.98
CA SER A 252 -2.10 26.26 13.32
C SER A 252 -1.25 26.00 12.07
N ASN A 253 -0.96 24.75 11.78
CA ASN A 253 -0.35 24.34 10.51
C ASN A 253 -1.17 24.81 9.31
N TYR A 254 -2.50 24.80 9.45
CA TYR A 254 -3.43 25.21 8.38
C TYR A 254 -3.37 26.72 8.06
N ASP A 255 -2.76 27.54 8.91
CA ASP A 255 -2.57 28.98 8.69
C ASP A 255 -1.23 29.30 8.01
N THR A 256 -0.43 28.29 7.73
CA THR A 256 0.85 28.41 7.02
C THR A 256 0.66 28.43 5.50
N ASP A 257 1.68 28.83 4.77
CA ASP A 257 1.69 28.80 3.30
C ASP A 257 1.68 27.38 2.71
N VAL A 258 1.83 26.34 3.52
CA VAL A 258 1.64 24.94 3.10
C VAL A 258 0.17 24.66 2.77
N PHE A 259 -0.77 25.26 3.51
CA PHE A 259 -2.21 24.98 3.40
C PHE A 259 -3.04 26.14 2.89
N THR A 260 -2.64 27.38 3.16
CA THR A 260 -3.44 28.57 2.81
C THR A 260 -3.76 28.68 1.32
N PRO A 261 -2.92 28.30 0.35
CA PRO A 261 -3.29 28.29 -1.07
C PRO A 261 -4.45 27.33 -1.37
N LEU A 262 -4.42 26.11 -0.82
CA LEU A 262 -5.48 25.13 -0.96
C LEU A 262 -6.78 25.59 -0.29
N ILE A 263 -6.70 26.09 0.96
CA ILE A 263 -7.85 26.62 1.69
C ILE A 263 -8.48 27.80 0.93
N SER A 264 -7.68 28.70 0.38
CA SER A 264 -8.16 29.83 -0.43
C SER A 264 -8.88 29.36 -1.71
N LYS A 265 -8.36 28.31 -2.35
CA LYS A 265 -9.02 27.70 -3.52
C LYS A 265 -10.35 27.05 -3.14
N ILE A 266 -10.40 26.33 -2.00
CA ILE A 266 -11.64 25.72 -1.48
C ILE A 266 -12.67 26.80 -1.14
N SER A 267 -12.24 27.90 -0.49
CA SER A 267 -13.10 29.06 -0.20
C SER A 267 -13.70 29.64 -1.48
N ALA A 268 -12.88 29.81 -2.53
CA ALA A 268 -13.35 30.33 -3.80
C ALA A 268 -14.36 29.39 -4.50
N LEU A 269 -14.18 28.06 -4.39
CA LEU A 269 -15.08 27.07 -4.98
C LEU A 269 -16.41 26.97 -4.21
N SER A 270 -16.39 27.08 -2.89
CA SER A 270 -17.55 26.89 -2.04
C SER A 270 -18.32 28.18 -1.76
N GLY A 271 -17.66 29.34 -1.85
CA GLY A 271 -18.20 30.63 -1.43
C GLY A 271 -18.19 30.87 0.07
N PHE A 272 -17.57 29.96 0.87
CA PHE A 272 -17.41 30.15 2.31
C PHE A 272 -15.97 30.58 2.62
N GLU A 273 -15.82 31.74 3.24
CA GLU A 273 -14.54 32.25 3.72
C GLU A 273 -14.03 31.39 4.89
N TYR A 274 -12.71 31.14 4.96
CA TYR A 274 -12.10 30.50 6.12
C TYR A 274 -12.19 31.41 7.33
N GLY A 275 -12.65 30.89 8.49
CA GLY A 275 -13.02 31.67 9.67
C GLY A 275 -14.51 31.99 9.74
N TYR A 276 -15.33 31.50 8.79
CA TYR A 276 -16.77 31.76 8.78
C TYR A 276 -17.51 31.01 9.91
N SER A 277 -17.20 29.74 10.10
CA SER A 277 -17.72 28.92 11.21
C SER A 277 -16.83 27.70 11.44
N GLU A 278 -16.86 27.17 12.67
CA GLU A 278 -16.07 26.00 13.03
C GLU A 278 -16.31 24.82 12.07
N GLY A 279 -17.57 24.53 11.73
CA GLY A 279 -17.89 23.39 10.81
C GLY A 279 -17.37 23.59 9.40
N THR A 280 -17.43 24.81 8.84
CA THR A 280 -16.87 25.13 7.52
C THR A 280 -15.35 25.12 7.55
N ASP A 281 -14.73 25.59 8.63
CA ASP A 281 -13.29 25.62 8.78
C ASP A 281 -12.71 24.21 8.88
N ILE A 282 -13.32 23.34 9.69
CA ILE A 282 -12.97 21.91 9.78
C ILE A 282 -13.07 21.28 8.39
N ALA A 283 -14.17 21.52 7.65
CA ALA A 283 -14.34 20.96 6.31
C ALA A 283 -13.23 21.40 5.35
N GLN A 284 -12.86 22.69 5.37
CA GLN A 284 -11.79 23.21 4.53
C GLN A 284 -10.43 22.61 4.91
N ARG A 285 -10.12 22.42 6.19
CA ARG A 285 -8.90 21.79 6.69
C ARG A 285 -8.83 20.33 6.25
N VAL A 286 -9.90 19.56 6.46
CA VAL A 286 -9.99 18.15 6.05
C VAL A 286 -9.76 18.00 4.54
N ILE A 287 -10.39 18.84 3.72
CA ILE A 287 -10.25 18.78 2.26
C ILE A 287 -8.82 19.12 1.85
N ALA A 288 -8.23 20.19 2.41
CA ALA A 288 -6.87 20.62 2.11
C ALA A 288 -5.80 19.57 2.51
N ASP A 289 -6.01 18.89 3.64
CA ASP A 289 -5.16 17.78 4.07
C ASP A 289 -5.32 16.57 3.14
N HIS A 290 -6.55 16.12 2.91
CA HIS A 290 -6.84 14.88 2.22
C HIS A 290 -6.49 14.90 0.74
N VAL A 291 -6.58 16.06 0.06
CA VAL A 291 -6.14 16.16 -1.34
C VAL A 291 -4.65 15.89 -1.47
N ARG A 292 -3.83 16.29 -0.50
CA ARG A 292 -2.39 15.98 -0.47
C ARG A 292 -2.16 14.47 -0.41
N ALA A 293 -2.80 13.79 0.55
CA ALA A 293 -2.68 12.34 0.74
C ALA A 293 -3.11 11.54 -0.49
N VAL A 294 -4.26 11.90 -1.08
CA VAL A 294 -4.82 11.20 -2.24
C VAL A 294 -4.00 11.46 -3.49
N ALA A 295 -3.61 12.71 -3.75
CA ALA A 295 -2.85 13.09 -4.94
C ALA A 295 -1.48 12.40 -4.95
N PHE A 296 -0.74 12.42 -3.85
CA PHE A 296 0.57 11.75 -3.78
C PHE A 296 0.47 10.23 -3.85
N ALA A 297 -0.54 9.61 -3.23
CA ALA A 297 -0.73 8.18 -3.36
C ALA A 297 -0.99 7.76 -4.82
N ILE A 298 -1.80 8.53 -5.56
CA ILE A 298 -2.07 8.27 -6.98
C ILE A 298 -0.81 8.54 -7.82
N ALA A 299 -0.08 9.64 -7.57
CA ALA A 299 1.16 9.96 -8.28
C ALA A 299 2.23 8.88 -8.08
N ASP A 300 2.29 8.27 -6.89
CA ASP A 300 3.15 7.13 -6.55
C ASP A 300 2.62 5.78 -7.09
N GLY A 301 1.53 5.79 -7.85
CA GLY A 301 0.97 4.62 -8.55
C GLY A 301 -0.03 3.79 -7.74
N GLN A 302 -0.59 4.31 -6.64
CA GLN A 302 -1.64 3.66 -5.88
C GLN A 302 -3.01 4.25 -6.20
N LEU A 303 -3.78 3.57 -7.03
CA LEU A 303 -5.15 3.99 -7.32
C LEU A 303 -6.10 3.65 -6.15
N PRO A 304 -7.19 4.44 -5.96
CA PRO A 304 -8.30 4.05 -5.11
C PRO A 304 -8.87 2.69 -5.51
N ALA A 305 -9.11 1.80 -4.54
CA ALA A 305 -9.57 0.44 -4.80
C ALA A 305 -10.55 -0.06 -3.72
N SER A 306 -11.06 -1.29 -3.87
CA SER A 306 -11.98 -1.92 -2.91
C SER A 306 -11.26 -2.67 -1.76
N SER A 307 -9.92 -2.78 -1.80
CA SER A 307 -9.12 -3.52 -0.81
C SER A 307 -7.71 -2.94 -0.66
N GLY A 308 -6.99 -3.37 0.37
CA GLY A 308 -5.60 -3.01 0.61
C GLY A 308 -5.36 -1.50 0.75
N ALA A 309 -4.19 -1.03 0.32
CA ALA A 309 -3.81 0.38 0.39
C ALA A 309 -4.80 1.27 -0.40
N GLY A 310 -5.25 0.82 -1.58
CA GLY A 310 -6.22 1.55 -2.40
C GLY A 310 -7.56 1.79 -1.69
N TYR A 311 -8.00 0.87 -0.83
CA TYR A 311 -9.20 1.09 -0.01
C TYR A 311 -9.02 2.24 0.98
N VAL A 312 -7.86 2.32 1.62
CA VAL A 312 -7.55 3.42 2.55
C VAL A 312 -7.55 4.76 1.81
N ILE A 313 -6.91 4.84 0.64
CA ILE A 313 -6.89 6.05 -0.19
C ILE A 313 -8.31 6.44 -0.64
N ARG A 314 -9.12 5.47 -1.09
CA ARG A 314 -10.53 5.70 -1.42
C ARG A 314 -11.33 6.22 -0.22
N ARG A 315 -11.08 5.73 0.98
CA ARG A 315 -11.73 6.18 2.21
C ARG A 315 -11.39 7.64 2.54
N ILE A 316 -10.12 8.04 2.41
CA ILE A 316 -9.67 9.42 2.62
C ILE A 316 -10.35 10.35 1.61
N LEU A 317 -10.34 10.00 0.34
CA LEU A 317 -11.00 10.77 -0.72
C LEU A 317 -12.51 10.95 -0.43
N ARG A 318 -13.22 9.86 -0.12
CA ARG A 318 -14.66 9.90 0.20
C ARG A 318 -14.97 10.71 1.44
N ARG A 319 -14.07 10.72 2.46
CA ARG A 319 -14.20 11.58 3.64
C ARG A 319 -14.16 13.05 3.22
N ALA A 320 -13.18 13.47 2.42
CA ALA A 320 -13.09 14.85 1.93
C ALA A 320 -14.32 15.27 1.10
N ILE A 321 -14.75 14.43 0.16
CA ILE A 321 -15.95 14.68 -0.67
C ILE A 321 -17.19 14.88 0.22
N ARG A 322 -17.37 14.06 1.23
CA ARG A 322 -18.49 14.20 2.17
C ARG A 322 -18.44 15.52 2.92
N TYR A 323 -17.27 15.95 3.41
CA TYR A 323 -17.13 17.25 4.08
C TYR A 323 -17.50 18.39 3.14
N GLY A 324 -17.02 18.37 1.90
CA GLY A 324 -17.41 19.33 0.86
C GLY A 324 -18.91 19.35 0.60
N TYR A 325 -19.51 18.16 0.47
CA TYR A 325 -20.95 17.99 0.23
C TYR A 325 -21.81 18.48 1.40
N SER A 326 -21.46 18.12 2.65
CA SER A 326 -22.29 18.36 3.83
C SER A 326 -22.14 19.76 4.41
N TYR A 327 -20.93 20.32 4.40
CA TYR A 327 -20.64 21.59 5.10
C TYR A 327 -20.37 22.76 4.15
N LEU A 328 -19.89 22.49 2.93
CA LEU A 328 -19.53 23.53 1.96
C LEU A 328 -20.46 23.61 0.75
N ASN A 329 -21.55 22.83 0.76
CA ASN A 329 -22.54 22.77 -0.33
C ASN A 329 -21.94 22.46 -1.72
N LEU A 330 -20.81 21.78 -1.78
CA LEU A 330 -20.16 21.35 -3.01
C LEU A 330 -20.83 20.05 -3.51
N LYS A 331 -21.76 20.16 -4.45
CA LYS A 331 -22.59 19.05 -4.95
C LYS A 331 -22.10 18.45 -6.27
N SER A 332 -21.10 19.05 -6.87
CA SER A 332 -20.43 18.60 -8.10
C SER A 332 -18.97 18.26 -7.80
N PRO A 333 -18.27 17.47 -8.62
CA PRO A 333 -16.86 17.21 -8.47
C PRO A 333 -16.02 18.48 -8.36
N PHE A 334 -15.17 18.56 -7.34
CA PHE A 334 -14.36 19.75 -7.02
C PHE A 334 -12.93 19.42 -6.59
N MET A 335 -12.69 18.24 -6.01
CA MET A 335 -11.40 17.84 -5.44
C MET A 335 -10.28 17.86 -6.51
N HIS A 336 -10.57 17.42 -7.74
CA HIS A 336 -9.61 17.45 -8.85
C HIS A 336 -9.08 18.85 -9.16
N GLN A 337 -9.89 19.91 -8.94
CA GLN A 337 -9.50 21.30 -9.19
C GLN A 337 -8.47 21.85 -8.18
N LEU A 338 -8.20 21.11 -7.11
CA LEU A 338 -7.20 21.46 -6.10
C LEU A 338 -5.79 20.94 -6.47
N VAL A 339 -5.71 19.97 -7.39
CA VAL A 339 -4.45 19.30 -7.75
C VAL A 339 -3.45 20.26 -8.37
N ALA A 340 -3.88 21.14 -9.24
CA ALA A 340 -3.01 22.16 -9.84
C ALA A 340 -2.43 23.10 -8.77
N THR A 341 -3.25 23.53 -7.79
CA THR A 341 -2.76 24.35 -6.67
C THR A 341 -1.75 23.60 -5.80
N LEU A 342 -1.98 22.31 -5.58
CA LEU A 342 -1.04 21.46 -4.85
C LEU A 342 0.28 21.29 -5.62
N GLU A 343 0.21 21.12 -6.95
CA GLU A 343 1.38 21.01 -7.81
C GLU A 343 2.22 22.28 -7.79
N ASP A 344 1.61 23.45 -7.89
CA ASP A 344 2.29 24.75 -7.75
C ASP A 344 3.08 24.87 -6.44
N GLU A 345 2.56 24.29 -5.33
CA GLU A 345 3.20 24.39 -4.01
C GLU A 345 4.26 23.31 -3.77
N MET A 346 4.07 22.11 -4.27
CA MET A 346 4.89 20.95 -3.90
C MET A 346 5.65 20.31 -5.08
N GLY A 347 5.27 20.57 -6.33
CA GLY A 347 5.84 19.91 -7.51
C GLY A 347 7.33 20.13 -7.72
N GLU A 348 7.91 21.24 -7.24
CA GLU A 348 9.36 21.48 -7.29
C GLU A 348 10.15 20.41 -6.53
N PHE A 349 9.66 19.95 -5.39
CA PHE A 349 10.34 18.99 -4.52
C PHE A 349 9.88 17.56 -4.74
N PHE A 350 8.71 17.39 -5.36
CA PHE A 350 8.07 16.09 -5.62
C PHE A 350 7.67 16.01 -7.10
N PRO A 351 8.64 15.80 -8.01
CA PRO A 351 8.42 15.86 -9.46
C PRO A 351 7.44 14.81 -9.99
N GLU A 352 7.21 13.73 -9.23
CA GLU A 352 6.18 12.73 -9.55
C GLU A 352 4.77 13.32 -9.60
N LEU A 353 4.49 14.35 -8.79
CA LEU A 353 3.19 15.04 -8.81
C LEU A 353 3.00 15.78 -10.13
N SER A 354 4.00 16.56 -10.57
CA SER A 354 3.96 17.26 -11.87
C SER A 354 3.88 16.28 -13.03
N ALA A 355 4.64 15.19 -12.99
CA ALA A 355 4.67 14.19 -14.05
C ALA A 355 3.34 13.42 -14.20
N GLN A 356 2.54 13.31 -13.13
CA GLN A 356 1.29 12.55 -13.09
C GLN A 356 0.05 13.42 -12.87
N GLN A 357 0.16 14.75 -12.93
CA GLN A 357 -0.93 15.68 -12.58
C GLN A 357 -2.24 15.34 -13.30
N ALA A 358 -2.20 15.16 -14.62
CA ALA A 358 -3.39 14.88 -15.42
C ALA A 358 -4.05 13.54 -15.03
N LEU A 359 -3.26 12.51 -14.68
CA LEU A 359 -3.77 11.25 -14.18
C LEU A 359 -4.42 11.43 -12.80
N VAL A 360 -3.77 12.16 -11.90
CA VAL A 360 -4.28 12.43 -10.55
C VAL A 360 -5.63 13.16 -10.61
N GLU A 361 -5.71 14.22 -11.40
CA GLU A 361 -6.95 14.99 -11.62
C GLU A 361 -8.07 14.08 -12.14
N LYS A 362 -7.79 13.27 -13.16
CA LYS A 362 -8.78 12.38 -13.77
C LYS A 362 -9.28 11.29 -12.81
N VAL A 363 -8.37 10.64 -12.10
CA VAL A 363 -8.73 9.59 -11.12
C VAL A 363 -9.60 10.17 -9.99
N ILE A 364 -9.23 11.34 -9.46
CA ILE A 364 -10.00 12.00 -8.40
C ILE A 364 -11.39 12.38 -8.92
N GLU A 365 -11.48 12.96 -10.11
CA GLU A 365 -12.76 13.36 -10.71
C GLU A 365 -13.73 12.17 -10.88
N GLU A 366 -13.26 11.06 -11.43
CA GLU A 366 -14.07 9.86 -11.68
C GLU A 366 -14.54 9.19 -10.37
N GLU A 367 -13.64 9.03 -9.39
CA GLU A 367 -14.02 8.49 -8.08
C GLU A 367 -15.01 9.39 -7.35
N GLU A 368 -14.84 10.72 -7.45
CA GLU A 368 -15.74 11.70 -6.87
C GLU A 368 -17.12 11.67 -7.54
N GLN A 369 -17.16 11.64 -8.87
CA GLN A 369 -18.40 11.51 -9.64
C GLN A 369 -19.18 10.25 -9.29
N SER A 370 -18.46 9.11 -9.19
CA SER A 370 -19.03 7.82 -8.82
C SER A 370 -19.60 7.86 -7.40
N PHE A 371 -18.86 8.44 -6.45
CA PHE A 371 -19.29 8.50 -5.06
C PHE A 371 -20.46 9.46 -4.83
N LEU A 372 -20.48 10.62 -5.48
CA LEU A 372 -21.57 11.59 -5.35
C LEU A 372 -22.93 11.02 -5.76
N LYS A 373 -22.97 10.08 -6.72
CA LYS A 373 -24.22 9.38 -7.12
C LYS A 373 -24.83 8.58 -5.96
N THR A 374 -24.01 7.96 -5.11
CA THR A 374 -24.46 7.13 -3.99
C THR A 374 -24.51 7.88 -2.66
N LEU A 375 -23.69 8.93 -2.51
CA LEU A 375 -23.57 9.72 -1.28
C LEU A 375 -24.91 10.33 -0.86
N SER A 376 -25.60 10.97 -1.77
CA SER A 376 -26.89 11.61 -1.52
C SER A 376 -27.95 10.61 -1.01
N GLN A 377 -27.98 9.40 -1.58
CA GLN A 377 -28.92 8.34 -1.16
C GLN A 377 -28.54 7.77 0.20
N GLY A 378 -27.24 7.52 0.44
CA GLY A 378 -26.74 7.01 1.72
C GLY A 378 -26.97 8.01 2.86
N LEU A 379 -26.72 9.31 2.64
CA LEU A 379 -26.98 10.35 3.61
C LEU A 379 -28.48 10.45 3.94
N GLY A 380 -29.37 10.42 2.95
CA GLY A 380 -30.81 10.43 3.18
C GLY A 380 -31.27 9.28 4.07
N LYS A 381 -30.75 8.07 3.86
CA LYS A 381 -31.03 6.91 4.73
C LYS A 381 -30.54 7.06 6.15
N LEU A 382 -29.37 7.68 6.33
CA LEU A 382 -28.83 7.99 7.66
C LEU A 382 -29.62 9.10 8.34
N GLU A 383 -30.03 10.14 7.63
CA GLU A 383 -30.89 11.22 8.15
C GLU A 383 -32.24 10.67 8.61
N ASP A 384 -32.86 9.75 7.86
CA ASP A 384 -34.06 9.05 8.27
C ASP A 384 -33.85 8.32 9.60
N PHE A 385 -32.72 7.64 9.77
CA PHE A 385 -32.37 6.98 11.03
C PHE A 385 -32.09 8.00 12.15
N LEU A 386 -31.31 9.05 11.85
CA LEU A 386 -30.96 10.10 12.82
C LEU A 386 -32.18 10.87 13.32
N SER A 387 -33.29 10.90 12.56
CA SER A 387 -34.56 11.48 13.00
C SER A 387 -35.26 10.64 14.08
N THR A 388 -34.84 9.37 14.26
CA THR A 388 -35.34 8.51 15.34
C THR A 388 -34.57 8.73 16.63
N ASN A 389 -35.11 8.27 17.78
CA ASN A 389 -34.42 8.32 19.07
C ASN A 389 -33.49 7.11 19.33
N ASN A 390 -33.21 6.31 18.32
CA ASN A 390 -32.41 5.10 18.50
C ASN A 390 -30.91 5.45 18.57
N PRO A 391 -30.19 5.10 19.67
CA PRO A 391 -28.77 5.47 19.82
C PRO A 391 -27.82 4.58 19.03
N VAL A 392 -28.28 3.42 18.51
CA VAL A 392 -27.45 2.43 17.83
C VAL A 392 -28.07 2.06 16.49
N LEU A 393 -27.32 2.27 15.42
CA LEU A 393 -27.68 1.76 14.07
C LEU A 393 -27.42 0.25 14.03
N ASP A 394 -28.44 -0.53 13.73
CA ASP A 394 -28.30 -1.99 13.63
C ASP A 394 -27.43 -2.42 12.45
N GLY A 395 -26.73 -3.55 12.61
CA GLY A 395 -25.77 -4.02 11.63
C GLY A 395 -26.39 -4.37 10.27
N LYS A 396 -27.65 -4.75 10.21
CA LYS A 396 -28.35 -5.05 8.97
C LYS A 396 -28.57 -3.80 8.12
N ARG A 397 -28.97 -2.70 8.73
CA ARG A 397 -29.09 -1.40 8.03
C ARG A 397 -27.73 -0.85 7.63
N ALA A 398 -26.73 -1.00 8.49
CA ALA A 398 -25.35 -0.64 8.16
C ALA A 398 -24.82 -1.47 6.98
N PHE A 399 -25.16 -2.76 6.93
CA PHE A 399 -24.84 -3.65 5.82
C PHE A 399 -25.60 -3.28 4.52
N GLU A 400 -26.88 -2.91 4.60
CA GLU A 400 -27.64 -2.41 3.45
C GLU A 400 -27.01 -1.15 2.86
N LEU A 401 -26.56 -0.20 3.69
CA LEU A 401 -25.84 0.99 3.26
C LEU A 401 -24.55 0.61 2.53
N TYR A 402 -23.81 -0.36 3.05
CA TYR A 402 -22.55 -0.82 2.47
C TYR A 402 -22.76 -1.59 1.15
N ASP A 403 -23.61 -2.62 1.16
CA ASP A 403 -23.78 -3.57 0.06
C ASP A 403 -24.62 -3.01 -1.10
N THR A 404 -25.70 -2.30 -0.78
CA THR A 404 -26.68 -1.80 -1.78
C THR A 404 -26.32 -0.40 -2.28
N TYR A 405 -25.88 0.47 -1.37
CA TYR A 405 -25.61 1.88 -1.70
C TYR A 405 -24.13 2.19 -1.83
N GLY A 406 -23.23 1.20 -1.64
CA GLY A 406 -21.78 1.42 -1.70
C GLY A 406 -21.27 2.42 -0.68
N PHE A 407 -22.01 2.64 0.42
CA PHE A 407 -21.67 3.59 1.45
C PHE A 407 -20.73 2.95 2.47
N PRO A 408 -19.46 3.38 2.57
CA PRO A 408 -18.49 2.70 3.41
C PRO A 408 -18.90 2.63 4.87
N ILE A 409 -18.65 1.50 5.52
CA ILE A 409 -19.04 1.28 6.93
C ILE A 409 -18.33 2.24 7.89
N ASP A 410 -17.07 2.55 7.64
CA ASP A 410 -16.29 3.49 8.42
C ASP A 410 -16.84 4.92 8.31
N LEU A 411 -17.32 5.31 7.12
CA LEU A 411 -18.01 6.58 6.93
C LEU A 411 -19.36 6.60 7.65
N THR A 412 -20.11 5.49 7.62
CA THR A 412 -21.32 5.33 8.42
C THR A 412 -21.02 5.47 9.91
N ALA A 413 -19.97 4.80 10.41
CA ALA A 413 -19.55 4.87 11.80
C ALA A 413 -19.10 6.27 12.20
N LEU A 414 -18.38 7.00 11.33
CA LEU A 414 -17.98 8.39 11.55
C LEU A 414 -19.19 9.30 11.71
N ILE A 415 -20.17 9.26 10.79
CA ILE A 415 -21.38 10.07 10.85
C ILE A 415 -22.18 9.79 12.12
N MET A 416 -22.27 8.51 12.51
CA MET A 416 -22.94 8.11 13.73
C MET A 416 -22.24 8.69 14.98
N ARG A 417 -20.91 8.65 15.04
CA ARG A 417 -20.12 9.26 16.14
C ARG A 417 -20.29 10.78 16.23
N GLU A 418 -20.25 11.47 15.09
CA GLU A 418 -20.50 12.92 15.01
C GLU A 418 -21.86 13.32 15.58
N ASN A 419 -22.84 12.40 15.49
CA ASN A 419 -24.18 12.56 16.08
C ASN A 419 -24.33 11.91 17.45
N SER A 420 -23.23 11.60 18.16
CA SER A 420 -23.20 10.95 19.48
C SER A 420 -23.93 9.59 19.50
N ARG A 421 -23.87 8.85 18.39
CA ARG A 421 -24.49 7.53 18.20
C ARG A 421 -23.46 6.47 17.82
N LYS A 422 -23.86 5.21 17.82
CA LYS A 422 -22.97 4.06 17.50
C LYS A 422 -23.55 3.20 16.38
N VAL A 423 -22.69 2.41 15.75
CA VAL A 423 -23.06 1.31 14.84
C VAL A 423 -22.81 0.00 15.56
N ASP A 424 -23.74 -0.95 15.40
CA ASP A 424 -23.53 -2.34 15.83
C ASP A 424 -22.61 -3.06 14.86
N MET A 425 -21.30 -2.98 15.14
CA MET A 425 -20.25 -3.56 14.29
C MET A 425 -20.22 -5.08 14.33
N ASP A 426 -20.64 -5.69 15.43
CA ASP A 426 -20.69 -7.15 15.58
C ASP A 426 -21.75 -7.73 14.65
N SER A 427 -22.96 -7.17 14.68
CA SER A 427 -24.05 -7.54 13.77
C SER A 427 -23.73 -7.23 12.31
N PHE A 428 -23.02 -6.13 12.01
CA PHE A 428 -22.52 -5.84 10.66
C PHE A 428 -21.54 -6.91 10.17
N SER A 429 -20.58 -7.31 11.02
CA SER A 429 -19.60 -8.34 10.73
C SER A 429 -20.23 -9.71 10.49
N GLU A 430 -21.30 -10.02 11.22
CA GLU A 430 -22.11 -11.24 11.01
C GLU A 430 -22.77 -11.24 9.63
N GLU A 431 -23.42 -10.13 9.21
CA GLU A 431 -24.02 -10.01 7.88
C GLU A 431 -22.98 -10.12 6.76
N MET A 432 -21.80 -9.51 6.92
CA MET A 432 -20.68 -9.66 6.01
C MET A 432 -20.19 -11.11 5.91
N SER A 433 -20.12 -11.80 7.05
CA SER A 433 -19.74 -13.22 7.09
C SER A 433 -20.79 -14.09 6.40
N ASN A 434 -22.07 -13.82 6.65
CA ASN A 434 -23.21 -14.51 6.02
C ASN A 434 -23.22 -14.36 4.50
N GLN A 435 -22.88 -13.18 3.98
CA GLN A 435 -22.72 -12.94 2.55
C GLN A 435 -21.55 -13.76 1.98
N LYS A 436 -20.37 -13.72 2.64
CA LYS A 436 -19.19 -14.52 2.25
C LYS A 436 -19.49 -16.03 2.30
N GLN A 437 -20.25 -16.49 3.30
CA GLN A 437 -20.64 -17.90 3.41
C GLN A 437 -21.64 -18.32 2.33
N ARG A 438 -22.60 -17.47 1.96
CA ARG A 438 -23.53 -17.71 0.84
C ARG A 438 -22.76 -17.87 -0.48
N SER A 439 -21.73 -17.05 -0.71
CA SER A 439 -20.83 -17.17 -1.86
C SER A 439 -19.94 -18.43 -1.80
N ARG A 440 -19.55 -18.89 -0.59
CA ARG A 440 -18.69 -20.07 -0.37
C ARG A 440 -19.46 -21.39 -0.18
N ALA A 441 -20.75 -21.35 0.17
CA ALA A 441 -21.55 -22.55 0.50
C ALA A 441 -21.79 -23.49 -0.70
N ALA A 442 -21.37 -23.10 -1.90
CA ALA A 442 -21.45 -23.96 -3.09
C ALA A 442 -20.43 -25.11 -3.10
N THR A 443 -19.39 -25.13 -2.22
CA THR A 443 -18.24 -26.03 -2.37
C THR A 443 -17.78 -26.67 -1.05
N LYS A 444 -18.64 -27.48 -0.40
CA LYS A 444 -18.15 -28.43 0.62
C LYS A 444 -17.74 -29.75 -0.04
N LEU A 445 -16.42 -29.99 -0.13
CA LEU A 445 -15.80 -31.25 -0.53
C LEU A 445 -15.54 -32.10 0.73
N SER A 446 -15.88 -33.39 0.68
CA SER A 446 -15.44 -34.38 1.66
C SER A 446 -14.39 -35.26 1.01
N THR A 447 -13.16 -35.19 1.51
CA THR A 447 -12.01 -35.95 0.98
C THR A 447 -11.68 -37.11 1.96
N GLN A 448 -11.35 -38.28 1.42
CA GLN A 448 -10.73 -39.38 2.18
C GLN A 448 -9.21 -39.16 2.28
N ASP A 449 -8.56 -39.90 3.17
CA ASP A 449 -7.09 -39.89 3.26
C ASP A 449 -6.44 -40.45 2.00
N TRP A 450 -5.19 -40.05 1.76
CA TRP A 450 -4.40 -40.57 0.64
C TRP A 450 -4.05 -42.05 0.88
N ILE A 451 -4.20 -42.87 -0.16
CA ILE A 451 -3.71 -44.22 -0.22
C ILE A 451 -2.40 -44.18 -1.03
N GLU A 452 -1.31 -44.40 -0.34
CA GLU A 452 0.04 -44.43 -0.94
C GLU A 452 0.32 -45.82 -1.57
N LEU A 453 0.81 -45.80 -2.79
CA LEU A 453 1.18 -47.01 -3.56
C LEU A 453 2.68 -47.17 -3.67
N GLU A 454 3.41 -46.05 -3.83
CA GLU A 454 4.86 -46.00 -3.93
C GLU A 454 5.38 -44.78 -3.15
N GLU A 455 6.51 -44.92 -2.45
CA GLU A 455 7.26 -43.80 -1.92
C GLU A 455 8.01 -43.12 -3.07
N ASP A 456 7.56 -41.96 -3.51
CA ASP A 456 8.26 -41.14 -4.52
C ASP A 456 8.28 -39.68 -4.04
N ASP A 457 9.46 -39.19 -3.64
CA ASP A 457 9.67 -37.86 -3.07
C ASP A 457 9.84 -36.77 -4.16
N LYS A 458 9.76 -37.12 -5.46
CA LYS A 458 10.03 -36.17 -6.54
C LYS A 458 8.89 -36.18 -7.57
N GLU A 459 7.91 -35.32 -7.31
CA GLU A 459 6.92 -34.96 -8.33
C GLU A 459 7.55 -33.96 -9.30
N GLU A 460 7.78 -34.38 -10.55
CA GLU A 460 8.38 -33.53 -11.58
C GLU A 460 7.34 -33.11 -12.61
N PHE A 461 7.18 -31.79 -12.82
CA PHE A 461 6.41 -31.25 -13.94
C PHE A 461 7.30 -31.14 -15.18
N ILE A 462 6.98 -31.92 -16.22
CA ILE A 462 7.70 -31.93 -17.48
C ILE A 462 6.93 -31.35 -18.67
N GLY A 463 5.76 -30.73 -18.38
CA GLY A 463 4.79 -30.30 -19.38
C GLY A 463 5.18 -29.06 -20.18
N TYR A 464 6.31 -28.41 -19.89
CA TYR A 464 6.84 -27.36 -20.77
C TYR A 464 7.43 -27.95 -22.06
N ASP A 465 7.99 -29.15 -21.99
CA ASP A 465 8.72 -29.77 -23.10
C ASP A 465 7.98 -30.98 -23.67
N TYR A 466 7.11 -31.63 -22.87
CA TYR A 466 6.43 -32.87 -23.26
C TYR A 466 4.92 -32.79 -23.10
N THR A 467 4.17 -33.37 -24.03
CA THR A 467 2.71 -33.50 -24.00
C THR A 467 2.27 -34.93 -23.67
N GLU A 468 3.20 -35.87 -23.63
CA GLU A 468 2.98 -37.26 -23.21
C GLU A 468 4.19 -37.79 -22.45
N ALA A 469 3.96 -38.69 -21.51
CA ALA A 469 5.02 -39.36 -20.75
C ALA A 469 4.55 -40.71 -20.22
N ASP A 470 5.50 -41.59 -19.94
CA ASP A 470 5.28 -42.80 -19.17
C ASP A 470 5.38 -42.49 -17.68
N VAL A 471 4.30 -42.71 -16.93
CA VAL A 471 4.16 -42.32 -15.52
C VAL A 471 3.73 -43.51 -14.65
N ARG A 472 3.97 -43.45 -13.35
CA ARG A 472 3.39 -44.35 -12.34
C ARG A 472 2.45 -43.58 -11.44
N ILE A 473 1.37 -44.23 -10.97
CA ILE A 473 0.49 -43.66 -9.95
C ILE A 473 1.13 -43.90 -8.60
N THR A 474 1.52 -42.83 -7.89
CA THR A 474 2.20 -42.92 -6.60
C THR A 474 1.22 -42.95 -5.44
N ARG A 475 0.10 -42.25 -5.56
CA ARG A 475 -0.98 -42.23 -4.58
C ARG A 475 -2.31 -41.78 -5.18
N TYR A 476 -3.39 -42.15 -4.51
CA TYR A 476 -4.74 -41.71 -4.89
C TYR A 476 -5.62 -41.53 -3.69
N ARG A 477 -6.73 -40.81 -3.87
CA ARG A 477 -7.82 -40.75 -2.89
C ARG A 477 -9.17 -40.57 -3.57
N LYS A 478 -10.23 -40.98 -2.86
CA LYS A 478 -11.62 -40.76 -3.26
C LYS A 478 -12.14 -39.45 -2.69
N VAL A 479 -12.83 -38.68 -3.50
CA VAL A 479 -13.46 -37.42 -3.11
C VAL A 479 -14.96 -37.51 -3.40
N SER A 480 -15.77 -37.11 -2.43
CA SER A 480 -17.21 -37.11 -2.56
C SER A 480 -17.77 -35.70 -2.39
N THR A 481 -18.66 -35.31 -3.29
CA THR A 481 -19.49 -34.11 -3.19
C THR A 481 -20.94 -34.52 -2.96
N LYS A 482 -21.80 -33.57 -2.64
CA LYS A 482 -23.27 -33.85 -2.56
C LYS A 482 -23.88 -34.40 -3.86
N LYS A 483 -23.20 -34.26 -5.01
CA LYS A 483 -23.73 -34.59 -6.33
C LYS A 483 -22.93 -35.67 -7.07
N LYS A 484 -21.66 -35.89 -6.74
CA LYS A 484 -20.75 -36.72 -7.53
C LYS A 484 -19.59 -37.25 -6.68
N GLU A 485 -19.14 -38.46 -7.00
CA GLU A 485 -17.88 -39.03 -6.52
C GLU A 485 -16.87 -39.00 -7.66
N PHE A 486 -15.59 -38.75 -7.32
CA PHE A 486 -14.47 -38.79 -8.26
C PHE A 486 -13.18 -39.15 -7.52
N TYR A 487 -12.12 -39.35 -8.25
CA TYR A 487 -10.80 -39.73 -7.72
C TYR A 487 -9.77 -38.64 -8.03
N GLN A 488 -8.85 -38.48 -7.11
CA GLN A 488 -7.64 -37.70 -7.28
C GLN A 488 -6.43 -38.65 -7.34
N LEU A 489 -5.60 -38.48 -8.38
CA LEU A 489 -4.44 -39.28 -8.64
C LEU A 489 -3.18 -38.42 -8.64
N VAL A 490 -2.07 -38.92 -8.11
CA VAL A 490 -0.76 -38.28 -8.16
C VAL A 490 0.18 -39.20 -8.94
N PHE A 491 1.00 -38.62 -9.81
CA PHE A 491 1.94 -39.34 -10.67
C PHE A 491 3.38 -39.07 -10.26
N SER A 492 4.28 -40.02 -10.55
CA SER A 492 5.73 -39.89 -10.32
C SER A 492 6.36 -38.71 -11.10
N MET A 493 5.82 -38.40 -12.26
CA MET A 493 6.07 -37.19 -13.05
C MET A 493 4.82 -36.90 -13.89
N THR A 494 4.68 -35.65 -14.36
CA THR A 494 3.48 -35.32 -15.13
C THR A 494 3.72 -34.33 -16.27
N PRO A 495 3.15 -34.61 -17.46
CA PRO A 495 3.09 -33.67 -18.57
C PRO A 495 1.92 -32.70 -18.42
N PHE A 496 0.97 -32.89 -17.45
CA PHE A 496 -0.22 -32.07 -17.27
C PHE A 496 0.11 -30.80 -16.49
N TYR A 497 -0.20 -29.65 -17.06
CA TYR A 497 -0.08 -28.36 -16.37
C TYR A 497 -1.14 -28.24 -15.28
N PRO A 498 -0.77 -27.99 -14.03
CA PRO A 498 -1.73 -27.74 -12.97
C PRO A 498 -2.28 -26.32 -13.05
N GLU A 499 -3.56 -26.13 -12.74
CA GLU A 499 -4.17 -24.79 -12.64
C GLU A 499 -3.29 -23.83 -11.84
N GLY A 500 -2.93 -22.70 -12.43
CA GLY A 500 -2.07 -21.69 -11.81
C GLY A 500 -1.87 -20.47 -12.70
N GLY A 501 -1.57 -19.30 -12.10
CA GLY A 501 -1.35 -18.04 -12.83
C GLY A 501 -2.52 -17.63 -13.74
N GLY A 502 -3.76 -17.97 -13.37
CA GLY A 502 -4.95 -17.72 -14.18
C GLY A 502 -5.20 -18.73 -15.31
N GLN A 503 -4.24 -19.60 -15.64
CA GLN A 503 -4.43 -20.66 -16.63
C GLN A 503 -5.11 -21.87 -16.00
N VAL A 504 -6.15 -22.42 -16.66
CA VAL A 504 -6.81 -23.67 -16.25
C VAL A 504 -5.87 -24.87 -16.33
N GLY A 505 -6.15 -25.89 -15.52
CA GLY A 505 -5.43 -27.16 -15.57
C GLY A 505 -5.65 -27.93 -16.86
N ASP A 506 -4.67 -28.73 -17.26
CA ASP A 506 -4.80 -29.56 -18.42
C ASP A 506 -5.77 -30.71 -18.20
N THR A 507 -6.37 -31.12 -19.31
CA THR A 507 -7.16 -32.34 -19.46
C THR A 507 -6.47 -33.36 -20.35
N GLY A 508 -6.90 -34.61 -20.32
CA GLY A 508 -6.35 -35.62 -21.22
C GLY A 508 -6.68 -37.04 -20.80
N THR A 509 -5.77 -37.96 -21.06
CA THR A 509 -5.96 -39.40 -20.82
C THR A 509 -4.77 -40.05 -20.17
N LEU A 510 -5.05 -41.07 -19.37
CA LEU A 510 -4.08 -42.03 -18.84
C LEU A 510 -4.41 -43.40 -19.45
N MET A 511 -3.46 -44.03 -20.10
CA MET A 511 -3.66 -45.24 -20.89
C MET A 511 -2.71 -46.36 -20.46
N GLN A 512 -3.25 -47.56 -20.29
CA GLN A 512 -2.47 -48.77 -20.08
C GLN A 512 -3.22 -49.94 -20.75
N GLU A 513 -2.54 -50.66 -21.64
CA GLU A 513 -3.12 -51.77 -22.43
C GLU A 513 -4.45 -51.38 -23.09
N ASN A 514 -5.57 -51.94 -22.62
CA ASN A 514 -6.92 -51.68 -23.13
C ASN A 514 -7.73 -50.72 -22.26
N GLN A 515 -7.12 -50.15 -21.20
CA GLN A 515 -7.80 -49.23 -20.30
C GLN A 515 -7.44 -47.77 -20.60
N ILE A 516 -8.45 -46.94 -20.69
CA ILE A 516 -8.31 -45.48 -20.86
C ILE A 516 -9.05 -44.80 -19.73
N ILE A 517 -8.34 -43.97 -18.97
CA ILE A 517 -8.88 -43.14 -17.89
C ILE A 517 -8.82 -41.69 -18.34
N THR A 518 -9.94 -40.98 -18.22
CA THR A 518 -10.01 -39.55 -18.54
C THR A 518 -9.53 -38.74 -17.37
N ILE A 519 -8.60 -37.83 -17.59
CA ILE A 519 -8.19 -36.76 -16.68
C ILE A 519 -9.01 -35.52 -17.04
N SER A 520 -9.91 -35.14 -16.15
CA SER A 520 -10.88 -34.05 -16.39
C SER A 520 -10.38 -32.67 -15.92
N ASP A 521 -9.36 -32.65 -15.06
CA ASP A 521 -8.74 -31.42 -14.53
C ASP A 521 -7.39 -31.75 -13.86
N THR A 522 -6.52 -30.75 -13.73
CA THR A 522 -5.23 -30.86 -13.03
C THR A 522 -5.02 -29.64 -12.15
N LYS A 523 -4.77 -29.84 -10.85
CA LYS A 523 -4.58 -28.77 -9.87
C LYS A 523 -3.35 -29.00 -9.02
N LYS A 524 -2.90 -27.93 -8.34
CA LYS A 524 -1.85 -28.00 -7.35
C LYS A 524 -2.46 -27.87 -5.95
N GLU A 525 -2.29 -28.88 -5.10
CA GLU A 525 -2.76 -28.90 -3.72
C GLU A 525 -1.59 -29.12 -2.77
N ASN A 526 -1.29 -28.19 -1.88
CA ASN A 526 -0.18 -28.26 -0.91
C ASN A 526 1.18 -28.62 -1.55
N GLY A 527 1.45 -28.08 -2.74
CA GLY A 527 2.71 -28.34 -3.46
C GLY A 527 2.64 -29.54 -4.44
N VAL A 528 1.66 -30.41 -4.30
CA VAL A 528 1.46 -31.65 -5.06
C VAL A 528 0.59 -31.42 -6.28
N ILE A 529 0.94 -32.00 -7.43
CA ILE A 529 0.12 -31.94 -8.64
C ILE A 529 -0.87 -33.11 -8.64
N VAL A 530 -2.15 -32.76 -8.64
CA VAL A 530 -3.28 -33.68 -8.48
C VAL A 530 -4.11 -33.73 -9.75
N HIS A 531 -4.35 -34.93 -10.25
CA HIS A 531 -5.12 -35.20 -11.48
C HIS A 531 -6.51 -35.75 -11.11
N PHE A 532 -7.55 -35.15 -11.67
CA PHE A 532 -8.95 -35.48 -11.36
C PHE A 532 -9.48 -36.49 -12.40
N SER A 533 -10.10 -37.57 -11.91
CA SER A 533 -10.76 -38.56 -12.75
C SER A 533 -12.07 -39.06 -12.15
N ASP A 534 -13.05 -39.29 -13.00
CA ASP A 534 -14.34 -39.85 -12.56
C ASP A 534 -14.25 -41.39 -12.31
N THR A 535 -13.19 -42.02 -12.78
CA THR A 535 -12.99 -43.46 -12.64
C THR A 535 -11.59 -43.78 -12.09
N LEU A 536 -11.53 -44.76 -11.20
CA LEU A 536 -10.26 -45.29 -10.72
C LEU A 536 -9.76 -46.37 -11.66
N PRO A 537 -8.45 -46.42 -12.03
CA PRO A 537 -7.87 -47.54 -12.72
C PRO A 537 -8.14 -48.88 -12.02
N THR A 538 -8.41 -49.93 -12.76
CA THR A 538 -8.60 -51.30 -12.21
C THR A 538 -7.30 -51.92 -11.72
N ASP A 539 -6.19 -51.63 -12.38
CA ASP A 539 -4.83 -51.92 -11.93
C ASP A 539 -4.10 -50.60 -11.66
N LEU A 540 -3.70 -50.40 -10.43
CA LEU A 540 -2.99 -49.19 -9.99
C LEU A 540 -1.48 -49.33 -10.13
N GLY A 541 -0.99 -50.51 -10.42
CA GLY A 541 0.43 -50.79 -10.61
C GLY A 541 0.92 -50.54 -12.05
N GLY A 542 2.24 -50.67 -12.21
CA GLY A 542 2.85 -50.57 -13.53
C GLY A 542 2.96 -49.17 -14.11
N THR A 543 3.29 -49.12 -15.40
CA THR A 543 3.52 -47.86 -16.12
C THR A 543 2.30 -47.51 -16.96
N TRP A 544 1.87 -46.26 -16.84
CA TRP A 544 0.76 -45.67 -17.57
C TRP A 544 1.28 -44.64 -18.56
N LYS A 545 0.70 -44.57 -19.74
CA LYS A 545 0.98 -43.49 -20.68
C LYS A 545 0.02 -42.33 -20.43
N ALA A 546 0.55 -41.25 -19.88
CA ALA A 546 -0.15 -40.00 -19.66
C ALA A 546 -0.08 -39.16 -20.94
N LYS A 547 -1.23 -38.69 -21.44
CA LYS A 547 -1.31 -37.90 -22.67
C LYS A 547 -2.25 -36.72 -22.49
N VAL A 548 -1.72 -35.49 -22.65
CA VAL A 548 -2.46 -34.24 -22.57
C VAL A 548 -3.39 -34.08 -23.79
N ASN A 549 -4.54 -33.43 -23.60
CA ASN A 549 -5.36 -32.95 -24.71
C ASN A 549 -4.64 -31.82 -25.44
N VAL A 550 -3.93 -32.13 -26.49
CA VAL A 550 -3.07 -31.17 -27.22
C VAL A 550 -3.88 -30.04 -27.85
N ASN A 551 -5.15 -30.29 -28.23
CA ASN A 551 -6.01 -29.25 -28.80
C ASN A 551 -6.37 -28.17 -27.77
N ASP A 552 -6.82 -28.60 -26.58
CA ASP A 552 -7.15 -27.67 -25.50
C ASP A 552 -5.92 -26.93 -25.00
N ARG A 553 -4.78 -27.65 -24.81
CA ARG A 553 -3.52 -27.01 -24.42
C ARG A 553 -3.05 -25.99 -25.47
N SER A 554 -3.12 -26.30 -26.75
CA SER A 554 -2.72 -25.38 -27.81
C SER A 554 -3.61 -24.14 -27.85
N ALA A 555 -4.93 -24.32 -27.69
CA ALA A 555 -5.86 -23.19 -27.60
C ALA A 555 -5.62 -22.31 -26.34
N THR A 556 -5.39 -22.97 -25.19
CA THR A 556 -5.03 -22.27 -23.95
C THR A 556 -3.71 -21.49 -24.08
N ALA A 557 -2.67 -22.07 -24.68
CA ALA A 557 -1.39 -21.42 -24.92
C ALA A 557 -1.52 -20.16 -25.82
N LYS A 558 -2.39 -20.22 -26.84
CA LYS A 558 -2.72 -19.05 -27.68
C LYS A 558 -3.35 -17.94 -26.86
N ASN A 559 -4.35 -18.27 -26.07
CA ASN A 559 -5.04 -17.30 -25.21
C ASN A 559 -4.11 -16.74 -24.14
N HIS A 560 -3.23 -17.55 -23.55
CA HIS A 560 -2.26 -17.10 -22.56
C HIS A 560 -1.24 -16.13 -23.16
N SER A 561 -0.71 -16.45 -24.34
CA SER A 561 0.23 -15.57 -25.04
C SER A 561 -0.45 -14.27 -25.51
N ALA A 562 -1.71 -14.34 -25.94
CA ALA A 562 -2.50 -13.15 -26.26
C ALA A 562 -2.72 -12.25 -25.01
N THR A 563 -2.88 -12.84 -23.83
CA THR A 563 -2.99 -12.10 -22.56
C THR A 563 -1.77 -11.21 -22.31
N HIS A 564 -0.54 -11.74 -22.51
CA HIS A 564 0.70 -10.98 -22.36
C HIS A 564 0.78 -9.80 -23.34
N LEU A 565 0.50 -10.04 -24.63
CA LEU A 565 0.49 -8.98 -25.63
C LEU A 565 -0.56 -7.91 -25.31
N MET A 566 -1.77 -8.34 -24.94
CA MET A 566 -2.85 -7.42 -24.57
C MET A 566 -2.50 -6.60 -23.32
N HIS A 567 -1.91 -7.19 -22.28
CA HIS A 567 -1.52 -6.49 -21.07
C HIS A 567 -0.51 -5.38 -21.36
N GLU A 568 0.49 -5.65 -22.17
CA GLU A 568 1.45 -4.63 -22.59
C GLU A 568 0.76 -3.50 -23.37
N VAL A 569 -0.13 -3.84 -24.33
CA VAL A 569 -0.83 -2.85 -25.14
C VAL A 569 -1.84 -2.03 -24.33
N LEU A 570 -2.53 -2.65 -23.37
CA LEU A 570 -3.38 -1.92 -22.42
C LEU A 570 -2.58 -0.83 -21.67
N ARG A 571 -1.36 -1.12 -21.25
CA ARG A 571 -0.47 -0.13 -20.61
C ARG A 571 0.02 0.94 -21.58
N GLU A 572 0.27 0.59 -22.82
CA GLU A 572 0.67 1.53 -23.87
C GLU A 572 -0.45 2.53 -24.20
N VAL A 573 -1.69 2.07 -24.33
CA VAL A 573 -2.83 2.87 -24.74
C VAL A 573 -3.48 3.60 -23.57
N LEU A 574 -3.69 2.93 -22.45
CA LEU A 574 -4.43 3.47 -21.29
C LEU A 574 -3.51 4.07 -20.23
N GLY A 575 -2.21 3.73 -20.24
CA GLY A 575 -1.22 4.24 -19.32
C GLY A 575 -0.63 3.20 -18.35
N ASN A 576 0.52 3.54 -17.78
CA ASN A 576 1.32 2.65 -16.92
C ASN A 576 0.65 2.26 -15.59
N HIS A 577 -0.47 2.91 -15.21
CA HIS A 577 -1.28 2.57 -14.04
C HIS A 577 -2.08 1.28 -14.21
N VAL A 578 -2.20 0.77 -15.45
CA VAL A 578 -2.88 -0.51 -15.71
C VAL A 578 -2.06 -1.64 -15.09
N GLU A 579 -2.67 -2.36 -14.16
CA GLU A 579 -2.09 -3.53 -13.48
C GLU A 579 -3.10 -4.68 -13.53
N GLN A 580 -2.62 -5.90 -13.78
CA GLN A 580 -3.46 -7.08 -13.67
C GLN A 580 -3.96 -7.27 -12.24
N LYS A 581 -5.27 -7.47 -12.08
CA LYS A 581 -5.94 -7.81 -10.81
C LYS A 581 -6.47 -9.24 -10.77
N GLY A 582 -6.67 -9.83 -11.94
CA GLY A 582 -7.07 -11.21 -12.11
C GLY A 582 -6.89 -11.65 -13.55
N SER A 583 -6.85 -12.95 -13.76
CA SER A 583 -6.82 -13.56 -15.08
C SER A 583 -7.51 -14.91 -15.07
N LEU A 584 -8.16 -15.26 -16.15
CA LEU A 584 -8.67 -16.61 -16.40
C LEU A 584 -8.45 -16.95 -17.87
N VAL A 585 -7.62 -17.96 -18.13
CA VAL A 585 -7.22 -18.37 -19.47
C VAL A 585 -7.70 -19.79 -19.71
N ARG A 586 -8.61 -19.95 -20.68
CA ARG A 586 -9.25 -21.21 -21.07
C ARG A 586 -9.00 -21.51 -22.55
N PRO A 587 -9.30 -22.75 -23.03
CA PRO A 587 -9.24 -23.05 -24.46
C PRO A 587 -10.18 -22.17 -25.31
N SER A 588 -11.34 -21.79 -24.76
CA SER A 588 -12.38 -21.05 -25.48
C SER A 588 -12.16 -19.54 -25.51
N ASP A 589 -11.59 -18.97 -24.45
CA ASP A 589 -11.52 -17.53 -24.20
C ASP A 589 -10.50 -17.17 -23.11
N LEU A 590 -10.21 -15.90 -23.00
CA LEU A 590 -9.48 -15.32 -21.86
C LEU A 590 -10.33 -14.23 -21.20
N ARG A 591 -10.21 -14.08 -19.88
CA ARG A 591 -10.67 -12.92 -19.12
C ARG A 591 -9.47 -12.27 -18.45
N PHE A 592 -9.40 -10.97 -18.52
CA PHE A 592 -8.34 -10.20 -17.91
C PHE A 592 -8.95 -9.06 -17.10
N ASP A 593 -8.79 -9.13 -15.79
CA ASP A 593 -9.28 -8.11 -14.85
C ASP A 593 -8.12 -7.17 -14.55
N PHE A 594 -8.29 -5.88 -14.73
CA PHE A 594 -7.22 -4.89 -14.56
C PHE A 594 -7.71 -3.62 -13.88
N SER A 595 -6.76 -2.87 -13.31
CA SER A 595 -7.04 -1.56 -12.73
C SER A 595 -7.14 -0.50 -13.80
N HIS A 596 -8.29 0.16 -13.87
CA HIS A 596 -8.47 1.38 -14.65
C HIS A 596 -9.55 2.22 -13.96
N PHE A 597 -9.50 3.55 -14.10
CA PHE A 597 -10.36 4.46 -13.36
C PHE A 597 -11.66 4.80 -14.09
N GLN A 598 -11.77 4.46 -15.36
CA GLN A 598 -12.95 4.70 -16.19
C GLN A 598 -13.27 3.50 -17.09
N LYS A 599 -14.44 3.50 -17.71
CA LYS A 599 -14.79 2.54 -18.75
C LYS A 599 -13.89 2.77 -19.98
N VAL A 600 -13.33 1.68 -20.52
CA VAL A 600 -12.55 1.78 -21.76
C VAL A 600 -13.48 2.13 -22.93
N SER A 601 -13.15 3.17 -23.69
CA SER A 601 -13.95 3.58 -24.82
C SER A 601 -13.84 2.60 -25.99
N GLN A 602 -14.82 2.63 -26.91
CA GLN A 602 -14.78 1.74 -28.08
C GLN A 602 -13.57 2.04 -28.98
N GLU A 603 -13.19 3.31 -29.10
CA GLU A 603 -12.02 3.75 -29.86
C GLU A 603 -10.73 3.19 -29.27
N GLU A 604 -10.58 3.19 -27.94
CA GLU A 604 -9.43 2.61 -27.23
C GLU A 604 -9.41 1.07 -27.40
N LEU A 605 -10.56 0.39 -27.29
CA LEU A 605 -10.66 -1.04 -27.54
C LEU A 605 -10.27 -1.40 -28.96
N ASP A 606 -10.74 -0.64 -29.95
CA ASP A 606 -10.38 -0.87 -31.36
C ASP A 606 -8.89 -0.64 -31.61
N GLN A 607 -8.29 0.36 -30.97
CA GLN A 607 -6.86 0.64 -31.03
C GLN A 607 -6.05 -0.50 -30.40
N ILE A 608 -6.42 -0.95 -29.20
CA ILE A 608 -5.75 -2.05 -28.50
C ILE A 608 -5.82 -3.32 -29.35
N GLU A 609 -7.00 -3.65 -29.86
CA GLU A 609 -7.21 -4.81 -30.72
C GLU A 609 -6.32 -4.76 -31.98
N ALA A 610 -6.23 -3.60 -32.62
CA ALA A 610 -5.39 -3.40 -33.79
C ALA A 610 -3.90 -3.64 -33.48
N ILE A 611 -3.38 -3.03 -32.41
CA ILE A 611 -1.97 -3.17 -32.02
C ILE A 611 -1.65 -4.61 -31.58
N VAL A 612 -2.53 -5.27 -30.83
CA VAL A 612 -2.34 -6.69 -30.45
C VAL A 612 -2.25 -7.56 -31.71
N ASN A 613 -3.13 -7.36 -32.68
CA ASN A 613 -3.11 -8.11 -33.94
C ASN A 613 -1.87 -7.80 -34.79
N GLU A 614 -1.38 -6.56 -34.79
CA GLU A 614 -0.10 -6.20 -35.41
C GLU A 614 1.07 -7.00 -34.80
N ARG A 615 1.15 -7.09 -33.45
CA ARG A 615 2.17 -7.87 -32.74
C ARG A 615 2.04 -9.39 -32.98
N ILE A 616 0.81 -9.88 -33.17
CA ILE A 616 0.57 -11.27 -33.58
C ILE A 616 1.16 -11.49 -34.98
N GLN A 617 0.88 -10.61 -35.94
CA GLN A 617 1.37 -10.70 -37.31
C GLN A 617 2.89 -10.53 -37.41
N ALA A 618 3.51 -9.76 -36.49
CA ALA A 618 4.96 -9.60 -36.43
C ALA A 618 5.69 -10.92 -36.11
N ASN A 619 4.97 -11.92 -35.63
CA ASN A 619 5.44 -13.30 -35.42
C ASN A 619 6.72 -13.37 -34.55
N TYR A 620 6.72 -12.64 -33.41
CA TYR A 620 7.83 -12.69 -32.47
C TYR A 620 8.02 -14.11 -31.91
N ALA A 621 9.25 -14.62 -31.95
CA ALA A 621 9.59 -15.88 -31.32
C ALA A 621 9.49 -15.78 -29.80
N LEU A 622 9.21 -16.91 -29.14
CA LEU A 622 9.26 -17.03 -27.69
C LEU A 622 10.73 -17.03 -27.20
N ASP A 623 11.11 -16.05 -26.41
CA ASP A 623 12.31 -16.10 -25.59
C ASP A 623 11.90 -16.52 -24.16
N GLU A 624 12.35 -17.70 -23.75
CA GLU A 624 12.04 -18.28 -22.45
C GLU A 624 13.29 -18.33 -21.56
N TYR A 625 13.20 -17.75 -20.38
CA TYR A 625 14.26 -17.75 -19.37
C TYR A 625 13.80 -18.55 -18.15
N ARG A 626 14.36 -19.75 -17.97
CA ARG A 626 14.02 -20.66 -16.86
C ARG A 626 15.03 -20.51 -15.73
N ASN A 627 14.53 -20.48 -14.48
CA ASN A 627 15.35 -20.48 -13.26
C ASN A 627 16.37 -19.32 -13.17
N ILE A 628 16.02 -18.12 -13.63
CA ILE A 628 16.85 -16.94 -13.46
C ILE A 628 16.58 -16.28 -12.11
N PRO A 629 17.57 -15.62 -11.48
CA PRO A 629 17.35 -14.82 -10.28
C PRO A 629 16.31 -13.72 -10.52
N ILE A 630 15.41 -13.51 -9.57
CA ILE A 630 14.36 -12.48 -9.70
C ILE A 630 14.96 -11.08 -9.93
N SER A 631 16.13 -10.79 -9.34
CA SER A 631 16.85 -9.54 -9.54
C SER A 631 17.32 -9.33 -10.99
N GLU A 632 17.68 -10.41 -11.69
CA GLU A 632 18.06 -10.39 -13.10
C GLU A 632 16.84 -10.17 -13.99
N ALA A 633 15.75 -10.88 -13.72
CA ALA A 633 14.48 -10.68 -14.43
C ALA A 633 13.97 -9.24 -14.32
N LYS A 634 14.04 -8.64 -13.12
CA LYS A 634 13.68 -7.23 -12.92
C LYS A 634 14.60 -6.27 -13.72
N LYS A 635 15.90 -6.52 -13.81
CA LYS A 635 16.83 -5.73 -14.64
C LYS A 635 16.52 -5.83 -16.13
N MET A 636 15.96 -6.95 -16.58
CA MET A 636 15.49 -7.11 -17.97
C MET A 636 14.17 -6.40 -18.24
N GLY A 637 13.57 -5.76 -17.23
CA GLY A 637 12.27 -5.10 -17.33
C GLY A 637 11.08 -6.05 -17.18
N ALA A 638 11.30 -7.28 -16.68
CA ALA A 638 10.21 -8.23 -16.51
C ALA A 638 9.17 -7.73 -15.52
N MET A 639 7.91 -7.74 -15.96
CA MET A 639 6.77 -7.36 -15.14
C MET A 639 6.45 -8.49 -14.16
N ALA A 640 6.43 -8.16 -12.87
CA ALA A 640 6.00 -9.06 -11.80
C ALA A 640 4.53 -8.74 -11.45
N LEU A 641 3.69 -9.76 -11.35
CA LEU A 641 2.29 -9.57 -10.97
C LEU A 641 2.19 -9.19 -9.49
N PHE A 642 1.37 -8.20 -9.19
CA PHE A 642 1.16 -7.71 -7.83
C PHE A 642 0.47 -8.79 -6.97
N GLY A 643 1.06 -9.07 -5.79
CA GLY A 643 0.48 -10.01 -4.81
C GLY A 643 0.91 -11.48 -4.97
N GLU A 644 1.67 -11.83 -5.99
CA GLU A 644 2.29 -13.16 -6.09
C GLU A 644 3.60 -13.23 -5.30
N LYS A 645 3.78 -14.34 -4.55
CA LYS A 645 5.03 -14.63 -3.86
C LYS A 645 5.95 -15.41 -4.81
N TYR A 646 6.98 -14.73 -5.29
CA TYR A 646 8.01 -15.35 -6.11
C TYR A 646 9.13 -15.93 -5.22
N GLY A 647 9.70 -17.04 -5.65
CA GLY A 647 10.93 -17.58 -5.04
C GLY A 647 12.18 -16.79 -5.46
N ASP A 648 13.35 -17.24 -5.01
CA ASP A 648 14.63 -16.64 -5.37
C ASP A 648 14.92 -16.72 -6.87
N THR A 649 14.37 -17.74 -7.55
CA THR A 649 14.44 -17.94 -8.99
C THR A 649 13.05 -17.95 -9.61
N VAL A 650 12.95 -17.43 -10.83
CA VAL A 650 11.70 -17.25 -11.57
C VAL A 650 11.83 -17.69 -13.02
N ARG A 651 10.68 -17.90 -13.66
CA ARG A 651 10.59 -18.07 -15.12
C ARG A 651 10.06 -16.78 -15.74
N ALA A 652 10.76 -16.27 -16.77
CA ALA A 652 10.33 -15.11 -17.53
C ALA A 652 10.03 -15.49 -18.98
N ILE A 653 8.95 -14.91 -19.51
CA ILE A 653 8.46 -15.09 -20.87
C ILE A 653 8.55 -13.78 -21.62
N LYS A 654 9.17 -13.80 -22.80
CA LYS A 654 9.32 -12.60 -23.61
C LYS A 654 8.85 -12.83 -25.05
N PHE A 655 8.07 -11.88 -25.57
CA PHE A 655 7.66 -11.75 -26.95
C PHE A 655 7.92 -10.30 -27.43
N GLY A 656 8.98 -10.11 -28.22
CA GLY A 656 9.35 -8.75 -28.65
C GLY A 656 9.69 -7.83 -27.45
N SER A 657 8.87 -6.80 -27.22
CA SER A 657 8.99 -5.89 -26.07
C SER A 657 8.30 -6.40 -24.81
N SER A 658 7.28 -7.25 -24.95
CA SER A 658 6.55 -7.80 -23.80
C SER A 658 7.42 -8.81 -23.05
N ILE A 659 7.61 -8.57 -21.73
CA ILE A 659 8.34 -9.49 -20.85
C ILE A 659 7.64 -9.58 -19.48
N GLU A 660 7.28 -10.80 -19.06
CA GLU A 660 6.55 -11.03 -17.80
C GLU A 660 7.08 -12.26 -17.06
N LEU A 661 6.96 -12.24 -15.72
CA LEU A 661 7.17 -13.42 -14.90
C LEU A 661 5.94 -14.34 -15.03
N CYS A 662 6.11 -15.51 -15.61
CA CYS A 662 4.99 -16.39 -15.91
C CYS A 662 5.35 -17.86 -15.87
N GLY A 663 4.55 -18.67 -15.14
CA GLY A 663 4.64 -20.12 -15.08
C GLY A 663 3.79 -20.87 -16.11
N GLY A 664 2.99 -20.16 -16.92
CA GLY A 664 2.04 -20.78 -17.85
C GLY A 664 2.63 -21.33 -19.15
N ILE A 665 1.78 -21.94 -19.95
CA ILE A 665 2.16 -22.51 -21.27
C ILE A 665 1.94 -21.46 -22.36
N HIS A 666 2.91 -21.31 -23.26
CA HIS A 666 2.89 -20.31 -24.31
C HIS A 666 3.11 -20.90 -25.69
N VAL A 667 2.72 -20.15 -26.73
CA VAL A 667 3.01 -20.51 -28.13
C VAL A 667 4.48 -20.30 -28.47
N PRO A 668 5.05 -21.03 -29.44
CA PRO A 668 6.45 -20.86 -29.86
C PRO A 668 6.71 -19.52 -30.55
N ALA A 669 5.68 -18.92 -31.13
CA ALA A 669 5.74 -17.56 -31.73
C ALA A 669 4.34 -16.94 -31.78
N THR A 670 4.28 -15.61 -31.73
CA THR A 670 3.01 -14.86 -31.64
C THR A 670 2.08 -15.10 -32.82
N GLY A 671 2.61 -15.38 -34.04
CA GLY A 671 1.82 -15.73 -35.22
C GLY A 671 0.96 -16.98 -35.05
N SER A 672 1.34 -17.89 -34.13
CA SER A 672 0.54 -19.09 -33.80
C SER A 672 -0.78 -18.77 -33.09
N ILE A 673 -0.96 -17.55 -32.52
CA ILE A 673 -2.19 -17.10 -31.91
C ILE A 673 -3.31 -17.00 -32.96
N GLY A 674 -3.01 -16.44 -34.12
CA GLY A 674 -3.94 -16.24 -35.22
C GLY A 674 -4.58 -14.86 -35.19
N LEU A 675 -5.72 -14.71 -34.55
CA LEU A 675 -6.46 -13.43 -34.43
C LEU A 675 -6.92 -13.21 -33.00
N PHE A 676 -6.75 -11.99 -32.52
CA PHE A 676 -7.30 -11.51 -31.25
C PHE A 676 -8.54 -10.65 -31.50
N LYS A 677 -9.60 -10.82 -30.69
CA LYS A 677 -10.81 -10.03 -30.73
C LYS A 677 -11.39 -9.86 -29.34
N PHE A 678 -11.77 -8.61 -28.98
CA PHE A 678 -12.58 -8.36 -27.79
C PHE A 678 -14.01 -8.90 -27.98
N ILE A 679 -14.54 -9.57 -26.96
CA ILE A 679 -15.93 -10.04 -26.91
C ILE A 679 -16.79 -9.06 -26.12
N SER A 680 -16.32 -8.64 -24.94
CA SER A 680 -16.98 -7.65 -24.09
C SER A 680 -15.95 -6.96 -23.19
N GLU A 681 -16.29 -5.78 -22.74
CA GLU A 681 -15.64 -5.06 -21.65
C GLU A 681 -16.72 -4.69 -20.63
N GLU A 682 -16.43 -4.92 -19.34
CA GLU A 682 -17.33 -4.66 -18.22
C GLU A 682 -16.55 -3.92 -17.12
N GLN A 683 -17.19 -2.89 -16.55
CA GLN A 683 -16.61 -2.07 -15.47
C GLN A 683 -17.10 -2.55 -14.09
#